data_74cfb1223ba99b76394126734fa57325
#
_entry.id   74cfb1223ba99b76394126734fa57325
#
_cell.length_a   1.000
_cell.length_b   1.000
_cell.length_c   1.000
_cell.angle_alpha   90.00
_cell.angle_beta   90.00
_cell.angle_gamma   90.00
#
_symmetry.space_group_name_H-M   'P 1'
#
loop_
_entity.id
_entity.type
_entity.pdbx_description
1 polymer ?
#
loop_
_entity_poly.entity_id
_entity_poly.type
_entity_poly.pdbx_seq_one_letter_code
_entity_poly.pdbx_strand_id
1 'polypeptide(L)'
;MAALGEDLLGVVNKLQDLVFNTIGNDSLDLPQIVVVGSQSSGKSSVLENIVGRDFLPRGSGIVTRRPLILQLINVPSTASEPEGHDAHVPHTPASVAGHDEFAEFNHIPGRRFYDFSEVRREIENETNRIAGNNKGINRQPINLKVYSPSVLSLTLVDLPGLTKVPIGDQPTDIEKQTRTLISEYIAKPNSIILAVSPANVDIVNSEALKLARYVDPAGKRTIGVLTKLDLMDHGTNALDILSGRVYPLKLGFIGAVNRSQQDIQINKPMAESLAAERDFFRMHPAYRNIAQRCGTQFLAKTLNRTLMGHIRERLPDIKARLNTLMGQTQQELASYGTDTFIGKEHRGSLILQLMTRFATSFISSIDGTSSEISTKELCGGARIYYIFNSVFGNSLETVDPTHNLSVLDIRTAIRNSTGPRPSLFVPELAFDLLVKPQIKLLEAPSQRCVELVYEELIKICHTCGSNELSRYPRLQGKLIEVVSDLLRERLGPSSSYVESLISIQRAYINTNHPNFLGAAAAMSSVMQDKHEREKKAAAADEKRKREQKRRKELNGVNGTETPEDEDEEHQQNTLPVRQAQKPKESRSMSPAIGRDGHRLGHAPSVSNGASGAGSGRDSFLNYFFGKESGTTGNALPGQSPTSTLPGGQRHVSQNIEPSIAASFRRPDTRPAPAVSIQEPEEETAVGAEEGTPGLDDPSGPALTEREALETELIRRLISNYFNIVRETIADQVPKAVMHLLVNHSKDVVQNRLVSELYRENLFEELLYEDDAVRQEREKCEKLLNTYREAAKIIGEVL
;
A
#
# COMPACT_ATOMS: atom_id res chain seq x y z
N MET A 1 50.83 12.80 -2.23
CA MET A 1 49.82 12.28 -3.19
C MET A 1 49.76 10.74 -3.17
N ALA A 2 50.84 10.00 -2.94
CA ALA A 2 50.80 8.53 -2.84
C ALA A 2 50.12 8.05 -1.55
N ALA A 3 50.41 8.66 -0.42
CA ALA A 3 49.81 8.29 0.88
C ALA A 3 48.27 8.47 0.92
N LEU A 4 47.73 9.53 0.33
CA LEU A 4 46.30 9.77 0.23
C LEU A 4 45.58 8.74 -0.66
N GLY A 5 46.32 8.04 -1.52
CA GLY A 5 45.81 7.03 -2.43
C GLY A 5 45.63 5.67 -1.77
N GLU A 6 46.51 5.29 -0.89
CA GLU A 6 46.46 4.01 -0.16
C GLU A 6 45.32 4.00 0.88
N ASP A 7 45.03 5.14 1.51
CA ASP A 7 43.89 5.32 2.42
C ASP A 7 42.53 5.09 1.74
N LEU A 8 42.37 5.57 0.50
CA LEU A 8 41.09 5.41 -0.25
C LEU A 8 40.73 3.96 -0.55
N LEU A 9 41.71 3.13 -0.91
CA LEU A 9 41.47 1.71 -1.17
C LEU A 9 41.16 0.95 0.12
N GLY A 10 41.86 1.29 1.22
CA GLY A 10 41.58 0.76 2.55
C GLY A 10 40.16 1.05 2.99
N VAL A 11 39.66 2.25 2.70
CA VAL A 11 38.27 2.66 2.96
C VAL A 11 37.27 1.86 2.13
N VAL A 12 37.50 1.71 0.81
CA VAL A 12 36.62 0.91 -0.04
C VAL A 12 36.59 -0.57 0.38
N ASN A 13 37.73 -1.12 0.76
CA ASN A 13 37.80 -2.50 1.27
C ASN A 13 37.02 -2.65 2.58
N LYS A 14 37.17 -1.71 3.54
CA LYS A 14 36.37 -1.69 4.77
C LYS A 14 34.87 -1.56 4.47
N LEU A 15 34.49 -0.72 3.50
CA LEU A 15 33.10 -0.59 3.05
C LEU A 15 32.58 -1.88 2.40
N GLN A 16 33.43 -2.57 1.59
CA GLN A 16 33.06 -3.86 1.02
C GLN A 16 32.81 -4.91 2.09
N ASP A 17 33.63 -4.97 3.12
CA ASP A 17 33.49 -5.89 4.23
C ASP A 17 32.21 -5.63 5.03
N LEU A 18 31.91 -4.37 5.35
CA LEU A 18 30.71 -3.95 6.06
C LEU A 18 29.44 -4.29 5.24
N VAL A 19 29.42 -3.93 3.98
CA VAL A 19 28.28 -4.17 3.07
C VAL A 19 28.07 -5.67 2.88
N PHE A 20 29.14 -6.44 2.67
CA PHE A 20 29.03 -7.88 2.44
C PHE A 20 28.50 -8.63 3.66
N ASN A 21 28.93 -8.27 4.86
CA ASN A 21 28.57 -8.99 6.09
C ASN A 21 27.13 -8.66 6.57
N THR A 22 26.59 -7.50 6.22
CA THR A 22 25.36 -7.00 6.83
C THR A 22 24.20 -6.82 5.83
N ILE A 23 24.48 -6.41 4.60
CA ILE A 23 23.48 -5.86 3.67
C ILE A 23 23.27 -6.75 2.44
N GLY A 24 24.29 -7.60 2.12
CA GLY A 24 24.31 -8.33 0.86
C GLY A 24 24.81 -7.48 -0.32
N ASN A 25 25.24 -8.15 -1.39
CA ASN A 25 26.05 -7.59 -2.48
C ASN A 25 25.37 -6.51 -3.38
N ASP A 26 24.05 -6.29 -3.25
CA ASP A 26 23.30 -5.54 -4.28
C ASP A 26 22.91 -4.10 -3.87
N SER A 27 23.08 -3.71 -2.63
CA SER A 27 22.58 -2.41 -2.15
C SER A 27 23.54 -1.23 -2.43
N LEU A 28 24.84 -1.48 -2.41
CA LEU A 28 25.89 -0.47 -2.64
C LEU A 28 26.85 -0.94 -3.74
N ASP A 29 26.78 -0.30 -4.92
CA ASP A 29 27.63 -0.61 -6.07
C ASP A 29 29.02 0.01 -5.87
N LEU A 30 29.93 -0.77 -5.28
CA LEU A 30 31.29 -0.31 -5.01
C LEU A 30 32.21 -0.52 -6.24
N PRO A 31 33.19 0.37 -6.47
CA PRO A 31 34.12 0.26 -7.57
C PRO A 31 34.98 -1.00 -7.48
N GLN A 32 35.01 -1.78 -8.57
CA GLN A 32 35.76 -3.04 -8.67
C GLN A 32 36.20 -3.27 -10.11
N ILE A 33 37.19 -4.14 -10.30
CA ILE A 33 37.67 -4.53 -11.63
C ILE A 33 37.14 -5.94 -11.92
N VAL A 34 36.35 -6.08 -12.99
CA VAL A 34 35.76 -7.35 -13.39
C VAL A 34 36.51 -7.93 -14.58
N VAL A 35 37.05 -9.14 -14.39
CA VAL A 35 37.85 -9.83 -15.42
C VAL A 35 36.92 -10.70 -16.29
N VAL A 36 36.92 -10.40 -17.60
CA VAL A 36 36.07 -11.07 -18.58
C VAL A 36 36.94 -11.65 -19.70
N GLY A 37 36.62 -12.86 -20.11
CA GLY A 37 37.37 -13.47 -21.23
C GLY A 37 36.77 -14.83 -21.58
N SER A 38 37.06 -15.34 -22.78
CA SER A 38 36.70 -16.70 -23.18
C SER A 38 37.45 -17.73 -22.34
N GLN A 39 36.98 -18.95 -22.36
CA GLN A 39 37.72 -20.08 -21.79
C GLN A 39 39.11 -20.16 -22.43
N SER A 40 40.13 -20.42 -21.63
CA SER A 40 41.54 -20.48 -22.06
C SER A 40 42.11 -19.17 -22.66
N SER A 41 41.48 -18.00 -22.48
CA SER A 41 42.03 -16.71 -22.88
C SER A 41 43.21 -16.25 -22.01
N GLY A 42 43.50 -16.93 -20.91
CA GLY A 42 44.59 -16.56 -19.99
C GLY A 42 44.16 -15.71 -18.79
N LYS A 43 42.85 -15.59 -18.47
CA LYS A 43 42.36 -14.81 -17.32
C LYS A 43 43.05 -15.14 -16.00
N SER A 44 42.95 -16.42 -15.59
CA SER A 44 43.53 -16.88 -14.32
C SER A 44 45.06 -16.68 -14.30
N SER A 45 45.77 -16.90 -15.44
CA SER A 45 47.19 -16.65 -15.50
C SER A 45 47.58 -15.17 -15.37
N VAL A 46 46.76 -14.25 -15.92
CA VAL A 46 46.96 -12.80 -15.74
C VAL A 46 46.76 -12.42 -14.26
N LEU A 47 45.76 -12.98 -13.58
CA LEU A 47 45.51 -12.75 -12.15
C LEU A 47 46.67 -13.30 -11.28
N GLU A 48 47.10 -14.55 -11.51
CA GLU A 48 48.23 -15.14 -10.84
C GLU A 48 49.52 -14.32 -11.03
N ASN A 49 49.77 -13.80 -12.25
CA ASN A 49 50.91 -12.93 -12.51
C ASN A 49 50.81 -11.57 -11.77
N ILE A 50 49.64 -11.00 -11.64
CA ILE A 50 49.40 -9.78 -10.85
C ILE A 50 49.67 -10.02 -9.35
N VAL A 51 49.25 -11.16 -8.80
CA VAL A 51 49.49 -11.54 -7.42
C VAL A 51 50.93 -12.01 -7.18
N GLY A 52 51.58 -12.55 -8.21
CA GLY A 52 52.91 -13.13 -8.13
C GLY A 52 52.95 -14.54 -7.52
N ARG A 53 51.82 -15.18 -7.36
CA ARG A 53 51.65 -16.51 -6.74
C ARG A 53 50.68 -17.40 -7.50
N ASP A 54 50.89 -18.70 -7.42
CA ASP A 54 50.05 -19.73 -8.02
C ASP A 54 48.95 -20.18 -7.02
N PHE A 55 47.76 -19.67 -7.17
CA PHE A 55 46.68 -19.95 -6.18
C PHE A 55 45.33 -20.30 -6.82
N LEU A 56 45.16 -20.13 -8.12
CA LEU A 56 43.91 -20.42 -8.78
C LEU A 56 43.83 -21.88 -9.21
N PRO A 57 42.62 -22.49 -9.14
CA PRO A 57 42.39 -23.83 -9.63
C PRO A 57 42.73 -23.97 -11.11
N ARG A 58 43.23 -25.15 -11.49
CA ARG A 58 43.62 -25.51 -12.88
C ARG A 58 42.98 -26.82 -13.28
N GLY A 59 42.60 -26.91 -14.54
CA GLY A 59 41.97 -28.12 -15.04
C GLY A 59 41.41 -27.98 -16.48
N SER A 60 40.83 -29.06 -16.98
CA SER A 60 40.12 -29.08 -18.26
C SER A 60 38.64 -28.66 -18.05
N GLY A 61 38.07 -27.89 -18.94
CA GLY A 61 36.71 -27.39 -18.86
C GLY A 61 36.55 -26.05 -18.09
N ILE A 62 35.35 -25.74 -17.54
CA ILE A 62 35.13 -24.55 -16.74
C ILE A 62 35.66 -24.80 -15.33
N VAL A 63 36.79 -24.22 -15.04
CA VAL A 63 37.47 -24.34 -13.74
C VAL A 63 36.90 -23.37 -12.73
N THR A 64 36.74 -22.09 -13.10
CA THR A 64 36.08 -21.05 -12.29
C THR A 64 34.58 -21.20 -12.44
N ARG A 65 33.88 -21.76 -11.45
CA ARG A 65 32.43 -22.03 -11.49
C ARG A 65 31.62 -21.07 -10.61
N ARG A 66 32.31 -20.24 -9.84
CA ARG A 66 31.73 -19.20 -8.98
C ARG A 66 32.54 -17.92 -9.18
N PRO A 67 31.92 -16.73 -9.03
CA PRO A 67 32.69 -15.48 -8.97
C PRO A 67 33.70 -15.55 -7.82
N LEU A 68 34.95 -15.18 -8.07
CA LEU A 68 35.99 -15.01 -7.05
C LEU A 68 36.30 -13.53 -6.90
N ILE A 69 35.95 -12.96 -5.74
CA ILE A 69 36.26 -11.57 -5.38
C ILE A 69 37.63 -11.62 -4.67
N LEU A 70 38.64 -11.12 -5.31
CA LEU A 70 40.02 -11.08 -4.86
C LEU A 70 40.36 -9.67 -4.40
N GLN A 71 40.61 -9.49 -3.11
CA GLN A 71 41.09 -8.26 -2.53
C GLN A 71 42.59 -8.38 -2.27
N LEU A 72 43.38 -7.61 -3.00
CA LEU A 72 44.86 -7.50 -2.79
C LEU A 72 45.11 -6.36 -1.83
N ILE A 73 45.85 -6.60 -0.75
CA ILE A 73 46.13 -5.64 0.30
C ILE A 73 47.67 -5.57 0.44
N ASN A 74 48.22 -4.39 0.14
CA ASN A 74 49.66 -4.15 0.36
C ASN A 74 49.89 -3.98 1.87
N VAL A 75 50.82 -4.76 2.40
CA VAL A 75 51.27 -4.66 3.78
C VAL A 75 52.76 -4.36 3.73
N PRO A 76 53.23 -3.20 4.28
CA PRO A 76 54.66 -2.91 4.28
C PRO A 76 55.44 -4.00 5.05
N SER A 77 56.59 -4.40 4.47
CA SER A 77 57.49 -5.39 5.13
C SER A 77 58.07 -4.78 6.40
N THR A 78 57.94 -5.51 7.52
CA THR A 78 58.42 -5.09 8.84
C THR A 78 59.97 -5.09 8.98
N ALA A 79 60.70 -5.23 7.86
CA ALA A 79 62.13 -5.40 7.87
C ALA A 79 62.96 -4.09 7.89
N SER A 80 62.41 -2.94 8.27
CA SER A 80 63.20 -1.70 8.38
C SER A 80 62.66 -0.78 9.48
N GLU A 81 62.85 -1.16 10.75
CA GLU A 81 63.01 -0.17 11.80
C GLU A 81 64.44 -0.22 12.34
N PRO A 82 65.16 0.91 12.43
CA PRO A 82 66.47 0.96 13.08
C PRO A 82 66.27 0.84 14.61
N GLU A 83 67.06 0.01 15.22
CA GLU A 83 67.13 -0.16 16.67
C GLU A 83 67.23 1.18 17.40
N GLY A 84 66.18 1.57 18.11
CA GLY A 84 66.18 2.69 19.04
C GLY A 84 65.48 2.29 20.33
N HIS A 85 66.22 2.36 21.40
CA HIS A 85 66.00 1.96 22.78
C HIS A 85 64.66 2.37 23.41
N ASP A 86 64.19 1.47 24.31
CA ASP A 86 63.40 1.71 25.52
C ASP A 86 61.90 1.91 25.40
N ALA A 87 61.14 0.84 25.69
CA ALA A 87 60.17 0.86 26.80
C ALA A 87 59.41 -0.46 26.92
N HIS A 88 59.38 -0.97 28.12
CA HIS A 88 58.59 -2.13 28.59
C HIS A 88 57.13 -2.12 28.20
N VAL A 89 56.68 -3.18 27.47
CA VAL A 89 55.30 -3.60 27.40
C VAL A 89 55.24 -5.14 27.44
N PRO A 90 54.28 -5.77 28.15
CA PRO A 90 54.33 -7.18 28.55
C PRO A 90 54.11 -8.15 27.39
N HIS A 91 54.86 -9.22 27.43
CA HIS A 91 54.96 -10.32 26.49
C HIS A 91 53.61 -11.01 26.22
N THR A 92 53.17 -10.94 24.98
CA THR A 92 52.34 -11.98 24.36
C THR A 92 53.25 -13.01 23.67
N PRO A 93 52.85 -14.30 23.62
CA PRO A 93 53.73 -15.39 23.25
C PRO A 93 54.22 -15.33 21.81
N ALA A 94 55.53 -15.67 21.67
CA ALA A 94 56.26 -15.73 20.43
C ALA A 94 55.48 -16.33 19.25
N SER A 95 55.14 -15.53 18.29
CA SER A 95 54.64 -15.96 17.00
C SER A 95 55.73 -15.94 15.96
N VAL A 96 55.98 -17.09 15.42
CA VAL A 96 56.51 -17.46 14.12
C VAL A 96 57.03 -16.29 13.28
N ALA A 97 58.34 -16.05 13.37
CA ALA A 97 59.09 -15.20 12.45
C ALA A 97 59.08 -15.82 11.05
N GLY A 98 58.68 -15.05 10.03
CA GLY A 98 59.08 -15.31 8.66
C GLY A 98 58.07 -15.40 7.52
N HIS A 99 56.78 -15.07 7.73
CA HIS A 99 55.85 -15.05 6.59
C HIS A 99 55.13 -13.68 6.45
N ASP A 100 55.71 -12.81 5.63
CA ASP A 100 55.11 -11.50 5.32
C ASP A 100 53.87 -11.59 4.40
N GLU A 101 53.52 -12.78 3.92
CA GLU A 101 52.41 -13.01 2.98
C GLU A 101 51.45 -14.08 3.53
N PHE A 102 50.15 -13.77 3.49
CA PHE A 102 49.09 -14.72 3.87
C PHE A 102 47.78 -14.37 3.15
N ALA A 103 46.87 -15.33 3.13
CA ALA A 103 45.53 -15.16 2.59
C ALA A 103 44.47 -15.50 3.63
N GLU A 104 43.30 -14.87 3.51
CA GLU A 104 42.14 -15.08 4.37
C GLU A 104 40.86 -15.21 3.54
N PHE A 105 39.96 -16.13 3.95
CA PHE A 105 38.64 -16.27 3.34
C PHE A 105 37.54 -15.76 4.27
N ASN A 106 36.55 -15.05 3.73
CA ASN A 106 35.43 -14.55 4.53
C ASN A 106 34.54 -15.68 5.09
N HIS A 107 34.46 -16.83 4.44
CA HIS A 107 33.65 -17.98 4.91
C HIS A 107 34.35 -18.79 6.03
N ILE A 108 35.65 -18.55 6.28
CA ILE A 108 36.42 -19.12 7.40
C ILE A 108 37.12 -17.99 8.15
N PRO A 109 36.39 -17.21 8.96
CA PRO A 109 36.98 -16.06 9.64
C PRO A 109 38.06 -16.51 10.65
N GLY A 110 39.15 -15.77 10.66
CA GLY A 110 40.25 -15.99 11.61
C GLY A 110 41.27 -17.06 11.22
N ARG A 111 41.10 -17.79 10.10
CA ARG A 111 42.10 -18.72 9.57
C ARG A 111 42.95 -18.03 8.52
N ARG A 112 44.28 -18.01 8.77
CA ARG A 112 45.30 -17.49 7.81
C ARG A 112 45.93 -18.65 7.08
N PHE A 113 46.05 -18.50 5.78
CA PHE A 113 46.67 -19.44 4.85
C PHE A 113 48.02 -18.84 4.40
N TYR A 114 49.11 -19.49 4.73
CA TYR A 114 50.47 -19.09 4.33
C TYR A 114 50.94 -19.82 3.07
N ASP A 115 50.39 -21.01 2.80
CA ASP A 115 50.64 -21.78 1.59
C ASP A 115 49.54 -21.54 0.54
N PHE A 116 49.90 -21.00 -0.59
CA PHE A 116 48.98 -20.73 -1.70
C PHE A 116 48.48 -22.02 -2.38
N SER A 117 49.11 -23.17 -2.18
CA SER A 117 48.56 -24.45 -2.57
C SER A 117 47.37 -24.86 -1.72
N GLU A 118 47.33 -24.52 -0.44
CA GLU A 118 46.16 -24.67 0.42
C GLU A 118 45.03 -23.71 0.04
N VAL A 119 45.38 -22.48 -0.34
CA VAL A 119 44.39 -21.50 -0.88
C VAL A 119 43.69 -22.07 -2.11
N ARG A 120 44.42 -22.68 -3.05
CA ARG A 120 43.86 -23.33 -4.24
C ARG A 120 42.89 -24.44 -3.86
N ARG A 121 43.32 -25.33 -2.95
CA ARG A 121 42.50 -26.45 -2.48
C ARG A 121 41.21 -25.95 -1.79
N GLU A 122 41.30 -24.85 -1.01
CA GLU A 122 40.13 -24.28 -0.36
C GLU A 122 39.14 -23.65 -1.37
N ILE A 123 39.61 -22.97 -2.41
CA ILE A 123 38.76 -22.47 -3.51
C ILE A 123 38.02 -23.65 -4.19
N GLU A 124 38.70 -24.77 -4.42
CA GLU A 124 38.14 -25.98 -4.99
C GLU A 124 37.09 -26.60 -4.08
N ASN A 125 37.40 -26.75 -2.79
CA ASN A 125 36.51 -27.32 -1.77
C ASN A 125 35.23 -26.49 -1.66
N GLU A 126 35.35 -25.19 -1.50
CA GLU A 126 34.23 -24.27 -1.33
C GLU A 126 33.41 -24.16 -2.62
N THR A 127 34.02 -24.25 -3.77
CA THR A 127 33.32 -24.33 -5.05
C THR A 127 32.51 -25.61 -5.15
N ASN A 128 33.09 -26.76 -4.77
CA ASN A 128 32.41 -28.07 -4.80
C ASN A 128 31.27 -28.14 -3.76
N ARG A 129 31.47 -27.50 -2.58
CA ARG A 129 30.47 -27.47 -1.50
C ARG A 129 29.19 -26.79 -1.95
N ILE A 130 29.29 -25.64 -2.65
CA ILE A 130 28.12 -24.83 -2.98
C ILE A 130 27.63 -25.05 -4.42
N ALA A 131 28.54 -25.19 -5.39
CA ALA A 131 28.17 -25.44 -6.78
C ALA A 131 27.90 -26.92 -7.10
N GLY A 132 28.16 -27.80 -6.12
CA GLY A 132 27.95 -29.24 -6.27
C GLY A 132 28.90 -29.90 -7.28
N ASN A 133 28.78 -31.25 -7.42
CA ASN A 133 29.60 -32.03 -8.36
C ASN A 133 29.14 -31.90 -9.82
N ASN A 134 28.01 -31.29 -10.07
CA ASN A 134 27.32 -31.14 -11.36
C ASN A 134 27.89 -29.99 -12.18
N LYS A 135 29.12 -29.83 -12.40
CA LYS A 135 29.78 -28.83 -13.29
C LYS A 135 28.98 -27.56 -13.70
N GLY A 136 27.93 -27.22 -12.94
CA GLY A 136 27.11 -25.99 -13.07
C GLY A 136 27.78 -24.75 -12.48
N ILE A 137 27.21 -23.57 -12.75
CA ILE A 137 27.66 -22.27 -12.25
C ILE A 137 26.78 -21.83 -11.08
N ASN A 138 27.39 -21.25 -10.05
CA ASN A 138 26.68 -20.63 -8.93
C ASN A 138 26.96 -19.13 -8.86
N ARG A 139 25.96 -18.33 -8.48
CA ARG A 139 26.06 -16.86 -8.39
C ARG A 139 26.74 -16.36 -7.14
N GLN A 140 26.79 -17.17 -6.07
CA GLN A 140 27.35 -16.79 -4.80
C GLN A 140 28.89 -16.65 -4.90
N PRO A 141 29.47 -15.47 -4.62
CA PRO A 141 30.90 -15.26 -4.75
C PRO A 141 31.70 -15.95 -3.63
N ILE A 142 32.96 -16.23 -3.92
CA ILE A 142 33.99 -16.54 -2.93
C ILE A 142 34.79 -15.26 -2.69
N ASN A 143 34.97 -14.85 -1.43
CA ASN A 143 35.76 -13.69 -1.08
C ASN A 143 37.10 -14.14 -0.51
N LEU A 144 38.17 -13.71 -1.17
CA LEU A 144 39.57 -14.01 -0.84
C LEU A 144 40.34 -12.71 -0.64
N LYS A 145 40.96 -12.54 0.48
CA LYS A 145 41.91 -11.44 0.79
C LYS A 145 43.32 -11.98 0.75
N VAL A 146 44.19 -11.30 0.02
CA VAL A 146 45.64 -11.63 -0.06
C VAL A 146 46.42 -10.45 0.45
N TYR A 147 47.18 -10.69 1.50
CA TYR A 147 48.09 -9.73 2.11
C TYR A 147 49.52 -10.00 1.66
N SER A 148 50.16 -9.06 1.03
CA SER A 148 51.53 -9.21 0.52
C SER A 148 52.22 -7.86 0.36
N PRO A 149 53.53 -7.74 0.66
CA PRO A 149 54.28 -6.51 0.40
C PRO A 149 54.58 -6.28 -1.12
N SER A 150 54.44 -7.34 -1.92
CA SER A 150 54.77 -7.31 -3.34
C SER A 150 53.60 -6.90 -4.25
N VAL A 151 52.38 -6.92 -3.73
CA VAL A 151 51.15 -6.61 -4.51
C VAL A 151 50.76 -5.13 -4.37
N LEU A 152 50.11 -4.60 -5.40
CA LEU A 152 49.41 -3.34 -5.29
C LEU A 152 47.99 -3.59 -4.78
N SER A 153 47.49 -2.70 -3.92
CA SER A 153 46.10 -2.81 -3.44
C SER A 153 45.13 -2.70 -4.59
N LEU A 154 44.30 -3.75 -4.82
CA LEU A 154 43.34 -3.90 -5.91
C LEU A 154 42.19 -4.79 -5.48
N THR A 155 40.99 -4.49 -5.97
CA THR A 155 39.86 -5.43 -5.90
C THR A 155 39.53 -5.94 -7.30
N LEU A 156 39.68 -7.24 -7.51
CA LEU A 156 39.50 -7.93 -8.77
C LEU A 156 38.39 -8.99 -8.63
N VAL A 157 37.56 -9.14 -9.65
CA VAL A 157 36.54 -10.18 -9.69
C VAL A 157 36.82 -11.11 -10.85
N ASP A 158 37.24 -12.34 -10.56
CA ASP A 158 37.39 -13.40 -11.58
C ASP A 158 36.04 -14.08 -11.81
N LEU A 159 35.62 -14.10 -13.08
CA LEU A 159 34.35 -14.68 -13.51
C LEU A 159 34.58 -15.93 -14.35
N PRO A 160 33.59 -16.86 -14.38
CA PRO A 160 33.65 -18.02 -15.26
C PRO A 160 33.95 -17.61 -16.69
N GLY A 161 34.76 -18.43 -17.39
CA GLY A 161 35.11 -18.19 -18.78
C GLY A 161 33.92 -18.35 -19.71
N LEU A 162 33.80 -17.42 -20.69
CA LEU A 162 32.77 -17.54 -21.73
C LEU A 162 32.95 -18.82 -22.52
N THR A 163 31.97 -19.70 -22.52
CA THR A 163 31.90 -20.97 -23.25
C THR A 163 30.77 -20.88 -24.24
N LYS A 164 30.95 -21.46 -25.43
CA LYS A 164 29.91 -21.54 -26.48
C LYS A 164 29.21 -22.89 -26.52
N VAL A 165 29.93 -23.95 -26.11
CA VAL A 165 29.46 -25.32 -26.20
C VAL A 165 29.62 -26.01 -24.86
N PRO A 166 28.60 -26.68 -24.33
CA PRO A 166 28.71 -27.49 -23.13
C PRO A 166 29.63 -28.68 -23.37
N ILE A 167 30.49 -29.02 -22.42
CA ILE A 167 31.45 -30.11 -22.49
C ILE A 167 31.18 -31.11 -21.36
N GLY A 168 30.91 -32.36 -21.71
CA GLY A 168 30.63 -33.43 -20.75
C GLY A 168 29.32 -33.21 -19.99
N ASP A 169 29.35 -33.31 -18.66
CA ASP A 169 28.17 -33.24 -17.80
C ASP A 169 27.68 -31.80 -17.51
N GLN A 170 28.07 -30.84 -18.36
CA GLN A 170 27.64 -29.43 -18.16
C GLN A 170 26.20 -29.24 -18.63
N PRO A 171 25.41 -28.38 -17.96
CA PRO A 171 24.06 -28.01 -18.37
C PRO A 171 24.04 -27.49 -19.80
N THR A 172 23.02 -27.83 -20.56
CA THR A 172 22.85 -27.40 -21.96
C THR A 172 22.76 -25.88 -22.14
N ASP A 173 22.33 -25.17 -21.09
CA ASP A 173 22.19 -23.72 -21.04
C ASP A 173 23.37 -22.98 -20.40
N ILE A 174 24.54 -23.66 -20.24
CA ILE A 174 25.75 -23.12 -19.58
C ILE A 174 26.23 -21.81 -20.22
N GLU A 175 26.10 -21.64 -21.52
CA GLU A 175 26.43 -20.39 -22.20
C GLU A 175 25.56 -19.24 -21.70
N LYS A 176 24.26 -19.45 -21.61
CA LYS A 176 23.30 -18.46 -21.15
C LYS A 176 23.54 -18.11 -19.70
N GLN A 177 23.76 -19.11 -18.83
CA GLN A 177 24.05 -18.89 -17.40
C GLN A 177 25.34 -18.07 -17.22
N THR A 178 26.42 -18.44 -17.93
CA THR A 178 27.70 -17.71 -17.88
C THR A 178 27.57 -16.28 -18.37
N ARG A 179 26.89 -16.09 -19.51
CA ARG A 179 26.67 -14.76 -20.10
C ARG A 179 25.82 -13.88 -19.18
N THR A 180 24.76 -14.41 -18.57
CA THR A 180 23.91 -13.69 -17.61
C THR A 180 24.72 -13.27 -16.38
N LEU A 181 25.47 -14.21 -15.77
CA LEU A 181 26.30 -13.93 -14.61
C LEU A 181 27.35 -12.84 -14.89
N ILE A 182 28.06 -12.93 -16.03
CA ILE A 182 29.03 -11.92 -16.43
C ILE A 182 28.35 -10.56 -16.63
N SER A 183 27.20 -10.55 -17.31
CA SER A 183 26.44 -9.32 -17.55
C SER A 183 25.98 -8.66 -16.26
N GLU A 184 25.56 -9.40 -15.22
CA GLU A 184 25.20 -8.86 -13.90
C GLU A 184 26.36 -8.07 -13.26
N TYR A 185 27.60 -8.52 -13.41
CA TYR A 185 28.77 -7.85 -12.85
C TYR A 185 29.23 -6.65 -13.70
N ILE A 186 29.27 -6.79 -15.04
CA ILE A 186 29.78 -5.72 -15.92
C ILE A 186 28.73 -4.62 -16.21
N ALA A 187 27.42 -4.90 -16.01
CA ALA A 187 26.38 -3.88 -16.16
C ALA A 187 26.46 -2.80 -15.09
N LYS A 188 27.00 -3.12 -13.92
CA LYS A 188 27.16 -2.15 -12.83
C LYS A 188 28.04 -0.97 -13.30
N PRO A 189 27.59 0.28 -13.18
CA PRO A 189 28.27 1.43 -13.72
C PRO A 189 29.63 1.70 -13.06
N ASN A 190 29.83 1.22 -11.83
CA ASN A 190 31.07 1.39 -11.07
C ASN A 190 32.08 0.25 -11.31
N SER A 191 31.76 -0.74 -12.14
CA SER A 191 32.68 -1.82 -12.52
C SER A 191 33.57 -1.43 -13.69
N ILE A 192 34.90 -1.54 -13.53
CA ILE A 192 35.89 -1.43 -14.60
C ILE A 192 36.00 -2.81 -15.25
N ILE A 193 35.93 -2.89 -16.58
CA ILE A 193 35.94 -4.16 -17.32
C ILE A 193 37.38 -4.41 -17.81
N LEU A 194 37.94 -5.56 -17.39
CA LEU A 194 39.21 -6.07 -17.90
C LEU A 194 38.91 -7.16 -18.94
N ALA A 195 38.92 -6.79 -20.21
CA ALA A 195 38.63 -7.68 -21.32
C ALA A 195 39.87 -8.43 -21.78
N VAL A 196 39.99 -9.70 -21.39
CA VAL A 196 41.16 -10.56 -21.70
C VAL A 196 40.90 -11.35 -22.99
N SER A 197 41.74 -11.13 -24.01
CA SER A 197 41.66 -11.73 -25.34
C SER A 197 43.01 -12.32 -25.77
N PRO A 198 43.07 -13.50 -26.36
CA PRO A 198 44.31 -14.05 -26.88
C PRO A 198 44.72 -13.35 -28.20
N ALA A 199 46.01 -12.99 -28.38
CA ALA A 199 46.51 -12.30 -29.55
C ALA A 199 46.63 -13.17 -30.80
N ASN A 200 46.72 -14.50 -30.63
CA ASN A 200 46.80 -15.47 -31.73
C ASN A 200 45.43 -15.80 -32.38
N VAL A 201 44.41 -15.07 -32.01
CA VAL A 201 43.06 -15.18 -32.59
C VAL A 201 42.62 -13.77 -32.97
N ASP A 202 41.88 -13.64 -34.08
CA ASP A 202 41.38 -12.34 -34.52
C ASP A 202 40.52 -11.66 -33.43
N ILE A 203 40.85 -10.42 -33.11
CA ILE A 203 40.25 -9.61 -32.10
C ILE A 203 38.75 -9.38 -32.30
N VAL A 204 38.27 -9.40 -33.53
CA VAL A 204 36.85 -9.31 -33.90
C VAL A 204 36.02 -10.46 -33.31
N ASN A 205 36.69 -11.60 -33.10
CA ASN A 205 36.04 -12.78 -32.51
C ASN A 205 36.04 -12.76 -30.96
N SER A 206 36.59 -11.74 -30.33
CA SER A 206 36.65 -11.65 -28.88
C SER A 206 35.25 -11.44 -28.26
N GLU A 207 34.74 -12.48 -27.63
CA GLU A 207 33.45 -12.41 -26.89
C GLU A 207 33.51 -11.46 -25.70
N ALA A 208 34.69 -11.32 -25.08
CA ALA A 208 34.91 -10.37 -24.00
C ALA A 208 34.67 -8.93 -24.43
N LEU A 209 35.25 -8.54 -25.56
CA LEU A 209 35.08 -7.23 -26.15
C LEU A 209 33.65 -6.99 -26.68
N LYS A 210 33.02 -8.01 -27.24
CA LYS A 210 31.61 -7.92 -27.66
C LYS A 210 30.70 -7.63 -26.48
N LEU A 211 30.82 -8.34 -25.35
CA LEU A 211 30.07 -8.09 -24.14
C LEU A 211 30.40 -6.73 -23.51
N ALA A 212 31.67 -6.37 -23.43
CA ALA A 212 32.10 -5.08 -22.94
C ALA A 212 31.48 -3.93 -23.76
N ARG A 213 31.46 -4.03 -25.10
CA ARG A 213 30.84 -3.03 -25.99
C ARG A 213 29.35 -2.89 -25.80
N TYR A 214 28.65 -3.98 -25.42
CA TYR A 214 27.23 -3.93 -25.15
C TYR A 214 26.88 -3.04 -23.93
N VAL A 215 27.71 -3.12 -22.86
CA VAL A 215 27.48 -2.38 -21.61
C VAL A 215 28.30 -1.07 -21.50
N ASP A 216 29.38 -0.95 -22.29
CA ASP A 216 30.25 0.24 -22.40
C ASP A 216 30.50 0.57 -23.85
N PRO A 217 29.50 1.07 -24.61
CA PRO A 217 29.67 1.37 -26.05
C PRO A 217 30.75 2.39 -26.37
N ALA A 218 31.03 3.31 -25.40
CA ALA A 218 32.03 4.34 -25.54
C ALA A 218 33.44 3.90 -25.11
N GLY A 219 33.63 2.67 -24.59
CA GLY A 219 34.89 2.13 -24.10
C GLY A 219 35.55 2.96 -22.98
N LYS A 220 34.72 3.62 -22.14
CA LYS A 220 35.23 4.54 -21.08
C LYS A 220 35.81 3.82 -19.89
N ARG A 221 35.25 2.63 -19.56
CA ARG A 221 35.61 1.82 -18.38
C ARG A 221 36.13 0.44 -18.76
N THR A 222 36.51 0.22 -20.03
CA THR A 222 37.03 -1.05 -20.54
C THR A 222 38.53 -0.93 -20.82
N ILE A 223 39.32 -1.87 -20.27
CA ILE A 223 40.76 -2.06 -20.56
C ILE A 223 40.91 -3.37 -21.31
N GLY A 224 41.52 -3.38 -22.45
CA GLY A 224 41.86 -4.58 -23.21
C GLY A 224 43.17 -5.20 -22.74
N VAL A 225 43.20 -6.50 -22.51
CA VAL A 225 44.41 -7.26 -22.27
C VAL A 225 44.64 -8.28 -23.36
N LEU A 226 45.76 -8.20 -24.05
CA LEU A 226 46.18 -9.17 -25.06
C LEU A 226 47.18 -10.16 -24.45
N THR A 227 46.78 -11.43 -24.40
CA THR A 227 47.60 -12.54 -23.94
C THR A 227 48.16 -13.33 -25.11
N LYS A 228 49.07 -14.25 -24.90
CA LYS A 228 49.64 -15.18 -25.93
C LYS A 228 50.29 -14.46 -27.10
N LEU A 229 50.92 -13.34 -26.86
CA LEU A 229 51.69 -12.58 -27.88
C LEU A 229 52.90 -13.39 -28.39
N ASP A 230 53.43 -14.26 -27.54
CA ASP A 230 54.50 -15.19 -27.81
C ASP A 230 54.07 -16.38 -28.73
N LEU A 231 52.79 -16.59 -28.93
CA LEU A 231 52.23 -17.67 -29.77
C LEU A 231 51.69 -17.13 -31.11
N MET A 232 52.02 -15.89 -31.47
CA MET A 232 51.68 -15.35 -32.78
C MET A 232 52.60 -15.93 -33.87
N ASP A 233 52.09 -16.09 -35.09
CA ASP A 233 52.82 -16.62 -36.24
C ASP A 233 53.98 -15.66 -36.61
N HIS A 234 55.06 -16.23 -37.11
CA HIS A 234 56.24 -15.47 -37.56
C HIS A 234 55.83 -14.45 -38.63
N GLY A 235 56.16 -13.18 -38.39
CA GLY A 235 55.84 -12.05 -39.29
C GLY A 235 54.54 -11.35 -38.97
N THR A 236 53.68 -11.89 -38.08
CA THR A 236 52.51 -11.20 -37.56
C THR A 236 52.80 -10.53 -36.24
N ASN A 237 52.09 -9.42 -35.95
CA ASN A 237 52.21 -8.73 -34.67
C ASN A 237 50.88 -8.04 -34.27
N ALA A 238 50.71 -7.79 -32.98
CA ALA A 238 49.51 -7.16 -32.44
C ALA A 238 49.67 -5.62 -32.23
N LEU A 239 50.63 -4.97 -32.89
CA LEU A 239 50.95 -3.57 -32.64
C LEU A 239 49.77 -2.62 -32.94
N ASP A 240 49.03 -2.89 -34.01
CA ASP A 240 47.88 -2.07 -34.37
C ASP A 240 46.71 -2.19 -33.38
N ILE A 241 46.53 -3.38 -32.77
CA ILE A 241 45.55 -3.59 -31.69
C ILE A 241 46.04 -2.87 -30.42
N LEU A 242 47.30 -3.07 -30.03
CA LEU A 242 47.90 -2.44 -28.84
C LEU A 242 47.91 -0.90 -28.94
N SER A 243 48.02 -0.37 -30.16
CA SER A 243 47.94 1.07 -30.41
C SER A 243 46.53 1.64 -30.47
N GLY A 244 45.49 0.77 -30.40
CA GLY A 244 44.10 1.16 -30.48
C GLY A 244 43.59 1.52 -31.89
N ARG A 245 44.39 1.24 -32.96
CA ARG A 245 44.00 1.54 -34.35
C ARG A 245 42.86 0.66 -34.84
N VAL A 246 42.87 -0.63 -34.47
CA VAL A 246 41.88 -1.62 -34.92
C VAL A 246 40.60 -1.53 -34.07
N TYR A 247 40.75 -1.33 -32.76
CA TYR A 247 39.63 -1.23 -31.82
C TYR A 247 39.91 -0.14 -30.79
N PRO A 248 39.25 1.02 -30.87
CA PRO A 248 39.52 2.13 -29.95
C PRO A 248 38.91 1.90 -28.58
N LEU A 249 39.71 1.83 -27.53
CA LEU A 249 39.32 1.90 -26.13
C LEU A 249 39.92 3.16 -25.48
N LYS A 250 39.18 3.85 -24.63
CA LYS A 250 39.73 5.04 -23.95
C LYS A 250 40.85 4.70 -22.99
N LEU A 251 40.78 3.54 -22.33
CA LEU A 251 41.80 3.06 -21.41
C LEU A 251 42.88 2.22 -22.12
N GLY A 252 42.69 1.94 -23.43
CA GLY A 252 43.68 1.29 -24.29
C GLY A 252 43.81 -0.23 -24.12
N PHE A 253 44.85 -0.77 -24.76
CA PHE A 253 45.23 -2.17 -24.69
C PHE A 253 46.60 -2.33 -24.05
N ILE A 254 46.78 -3.43 -23.29
CA ILE A 254 48.04 -3.80 -22.66
C ILE A 254 48.34 -5.26 -23.05
N GLY A 255 49.54 -5.52 -23.53
CA GLY A 255 50.04 -6.85 -23.83
C GLY A 255 50.61 -7.50 -22.58
N ALA A 256 50.28 -8.79 -22.36
CA ALA A 256 50.84 -9.61 -21.30
C ALA A 256 51.28 -10.98 -21.84
N VAL A 257 52.42 -11.46 -21.40
CA VAL A 257 52.93 -12.81 -21.77
C VAL A 257 52.94 -13.67 -20.49
N ASN A 258 52.09 -14.65 -20.49
CA ASN A 258 51.93 -15.58 -19.37
C ASN A 258 52.82 -16.80 -19.56
N ARG A 259 52.99 -17.63 -18.49
CA ARG A 259 53.70 -18.92 -18.57
C ARG A 259 53.05 -19.84 -19.62
N SER A 260 53.89 -20.55 -20.33
CA SER A 260 53.42 -21.63 -21.23
C SER A 260 52.91 -22.84 -20.43
N GLN A 261 52.17 -23.75 -21.07
CA GLN A 261 51.78 -25.00 -20.42
C GLN A 261 53.00 -25.82 -19.97
N GLN A 262 54.09 -25.78 -20.71
CA GLN A 262 55.36 -26.43 -20.37
C GLN A 262 55.98 -25.77 -19.11
N ASP A 263 56.01 -24.43 -19.03
CA ASP A 263 56.50 -23.72 -17.84
C ASP A 263 55.72 -24.06 -16.58
N ILE A 264 54.37 -24.29 -16.74
CA ILE A 264 53.51 -24.69 -15.65
C ILE A 264 53.80 -26.12 -15.19
N GLN A 265 54.02 -27.04 -16.14
CA GLN A 265 54.34 -28.44 -15.82
C GLN A 265 55.67 -28.60 -15.09
N ILE A 266 56.70 -27.80 -15.46
CA ILE A 266 58.00 -27.81 -14.81
C ILE A 266 58.07 -26.90 -13.54
N ASN A 267 56.92 -26.33 -13.11
CA ASN A 267 56.76 -25.45 -11.95
C ASN A 267 57.76 -24.28 -11.99
N LYS A 268 57.95 -23.65 -13.16
CA LYS A 268 58.82 -22.46 -13.29
C LYS A 268 58.42 -21.35 -12.35
N PRO A 269 59.38 -20.79 -11.53
CA PRO A 269 59.08 -19.73 -10.57
C PRO A 269 58.43 -18.52 -11.24
N MET A 270 57.44 -17.90 -10.54
CA MET A 270 56.71 -16.74 -11.07
C MET A 270 57.67 -15.55 -11.36
N ALA A 271 58.69 -15.34 -10.51
CA ALA A 271 59.68 -14.28 -10.70
C ALA A 271 60.46 -14.42 -12.01
N GLU A 272 60.86 -15.63 -12.38
CA GLU A 272 61.51 -15.93 -13.64
C GLU A 272 60.58 -15.73 -14.83
N SER A 273 59.32 -16.09 -14.69
CA SER A 273 58.30 -15.85 -15.73
C SER A 273 58.11 -14.37 -16.01
N LEU A 274 58.01 -13.52 -14.95
CA LEU A 274 57.90 -12.07 -15.07
C LEU A 274 59.17 -11.43 -15.63
N ALA A 275 60.37 -12.02 -15.41
CA ALA A 275 61.62 -11.58 -16.04
C ALA A 275 61.60 -11.94 -17.54
N ALA A 276 61.20 -13.17 -17.91
CA ALA A 276 61.07 -13.60 -19.29
C ALA A 276 60.02 -12.77 -20.08
N GLU A 277 58.91 -12.37 -19.45
CA GLU A 277 57.91 -11.43 -20.03
C GLU A 277 58.55 -10.07 -20.38
N ARG A 278 59.35 -9.50 -19.45
CA ARG A 278 60.07 -8.22 -19.68
C ARG A 278 61.07 -8.33 -20.82
N ASP A 279 61.84 -9.43 -20.88
CA ASP A 279 62.82 -9.66 -21.89
C ASP A 279 62.17 -9.90 -23.27
N PHE A 280 61.03 -10.60 -23.32
CA PHE A 280 60.24 -10.76 -24.55
C PHE A 280 59.88 -9.38 -25.14
N PHE A 281 59.29 -8.49 -24.37
CA PHE A 281 58.87 -7.16 -24.85
C PHE A 281 60.08 -6.30 -25.26
N ARG A 282 61.23 -6.46 -24.62
CA ARG A 282 62.47 -5.71 -24.93
C ARG A 282 63.16 -6.20 -26.20
N MET A 283 63.17 -7.50 -26.40
CA MET A 283 63.91 -8.11 -27.53
C MET A 283 63.06 -8.20 -28.81
N HIS A 284 61.74 -8.33 -28.70
CA HIS A 284 60.90 -8.50 -29.88
C HIS A 284 60.84 -7.20 -30.73
N PRO A 285 61.18 -7.31 -32.05
CA PRO A 285 61.33 -6.13 -32.93
C PRO A 285 60.08 -5.24 -32.97
N ALA A 286 58.88 -5.83 -33.03
CA ALA A 286 57.61 -5.07 -33.11
C ALA A 286 57.24 -4.39 -31.81
N TYR A 287 57.55 -4.95 -30.60
CA TYR A 287 57.09 -4.44 -29.33
C TYR A 287 58.14 -3.62 -28.59
N ARG A 288 59.39 -3.59 -29.02
CA ARG A 288 60.51 -2.89 -28.36
C ARG A 288 60.22 -1.42 -28.06
N ASN A 289 59.54 -0.74 -28.97
CA ASN A 289 59.19 0.69 -28.82
C ASN A 289 58.08 0.95 -27.83
N ILE A 290 57.24 -0.05 -27.55
CA ILE A 290 56.12 0.03 -26.61
C ILE A 290 56.37 -0.84 -25.35
N ALA A 291 57.53 -1.43 -25.16
CA ALA A 291 57.88 -2.34 -24.08
C ALA A 291 57.56 -1.74 -22.68
N GLN A 292 57.75 -0.42 -22.51
CA GLN A 292 57.43 0.28 -21.27
C GLN A 292 55.92 0.36 -20.95
N ARG A 293 55.07 0.13 -21.95
CA ARG A 293 53.59 0.14 -21.85
C ARG A 293 52.97 -1.27 -21.95
N CYS A 294 53.77 -2.30 -21.82
CA CYS A 294 53.37 -3.71 -21.87
C CYS A 294 53.87 -4.44 -20.62
N GLY A 295 53.37 -5.62 -20.41
CA GLY A 295 53.71 -6.51 -19.30
C GLY A 295 52.85 -6.34 -18.07
N THR A 296 52.87 -7.39 -17.22
CA THR A 296 52.05 -7.50 -16.03
C THR A 296 52.26 -6.37 -15.02
N GLN A 297 53.52 -5.92 -14.84
CA GLN A 297 53.79 -4.81 -13.93
C GLN A 297 53.16 -3.48 -14.38
N PHE A 298 53.18 -3.18 -15.69
CA PHE A 298 52.49 -2.00 -16.22
C PHE A 298 50.97 -2.15 -16.11
N LEU A 299 50.45 -3.35 -16.38
CA LEU A 299 49.03 -3.68 -16.21
C LEU A 299 48.57 -3.41 -14.78
N ALA A 300 49.26 -3.97 -13.76
CA ALA A 300 48.93 -3.79 -12.35
C ALA A 300 48.93 -2.31 -11.93
N LYS A 301 49.96 -1.53 -12.33
CA LYS A 301 50.04 -0.08 -12.07
C LYS A 301 48.91 0.69 -12.76
N THR A 302 48.56 0.30 -13.99
CA THR A 302 47.47 0.94 -14.75
C THR A 302 46.11 0.63 -14.13
N LEU A 303 45.87 -0.62 -13.72
CA LEU A 303 44.65 -1.04 -13.03
C LEU A 303 44.45 -0.29 -11.70
N ASN A 304 45.50 -0.23 -10.87
CA ASN A 304 45.50 0.52 -9.61
C ASN A 304 45.17 2.01 -9.85
N ARG A 305 45.87 2.67 -10.78
CA ARG A 305 45.62 4.08 -11.10
C ARG A 305 44.21 4.32 -11.60
N THR A 306 43.71 3.45 -12.47
CA THR A 306 42.35 3.57 -13.05
C THR A 306 41.30 3.35 -11.98
N LEU A 307 41.46 2.32 -11.14
CA LEU A 307 40.55 2.03 -10.02
C LEU A 307 40.52 3.20 -9.03
N MET A 308 41.65 3.73 -8.66
CA MET A 308 41.77 4.87 -7.76
C MET A 308 41.13 6.14 -8.31
N GLY A 309 41.33 6.42 -9.61
CA GLY A 309 40.66 7.52 -10.30
C GLY A 309 39.13 7.34 -10.29
N HIS A 310 38.68 6.12 -10.57
CA HIS A 310 37.28 5.80 -10.63
C HIS A 310 36.62 5.85 -9.25
N ILE A 311 37.29 5.36 -8.19
CA ILE A 311 36.82 5.48 -6.81
C ILE A 311 36.63 6.95 -6.45
N ARG A 312 37.64 7.79 -6.71
CA ARG A 312 37.59 9.23 -6.39
C ARG A 312 36.45 9.95 -7.11
N GLU A 313 36.19 9.58 -8.36
CA GLU A 313 35.09 10.14 -9.15
C GLU A 313 33.72 9.70 -8.64
N ARG A 314 33.59 8.45 -8.17
CA ARG A 314 32.30 7.86 -7.77
C ARG A 314 31.97 7.96 -6.27
N LEU A 315 32.98 8.29 -5.45
CA LEU A 315 32.77 8.35 -3.99
C LEU A 315 31.65 9.34 -3.57
N PRO A 316 31.51 10.55 -4.21
CA PRO A 316 30.39 11.45 -3.91
C PRO A 316 29.00 10.82 -4.21
N ASP A 317 28.89 10.12 -5.35
CA ASP A 317 27.63 9.45 -5.75
C ASP A 317 27.28 8.32 -4.76
N ILE A 318 28.29 7.57 -4.32
CA ILE A 318 28.13 6.50 -3.31
C ILE A 318 27.66 7.10 -1.98
N LYS A 319 28.25 8.23 -1.55
CA LYS A 319 27.85 8.96 -0.34
C LYS A 319 26.40 9.45 -0.44
N ALA A 320 26.00 10.02 -1.57
CA ALA A 320 24.63 10.48 -1.79
C ALA A 320 23.63 9.32 -1.71
N ARG A 321 23.94 8.18 -2.35
CA ARG A 321 23.08 6.99 -2.29
C ARG A 321 23.01 6.41 -0.89
N LEU A 322 24.13 6.36 -0.16
CA LEU A 322 24.18 5.92 1.23
C LEU A 322 23.29 6.79 2.13
N ASN A 323 23.36 8.12 1.96
CA ASN A 323 22.49 9.03 2.71
C ASN A 323 21.00 8.81 2.38
N THR A 324 20.67 8.51 1.13
CA THR A 324 19.30 8.17 0.73
C THR A 324 18.83 6.87 1.40
N LEU A 325 19.66 5.81 1.36
CA LEU A 325 19.35 4.54 2.01
C LEU A 325 19.21 4.71 3.53
N MET A 326 20.11 5.47 4.15
CA MET A 326 20.04 5.79 5.58
C MET A 326 18.75 6.53 5.94
N GLY A 327 18.33 7.51 5.13
CA GLY A 327 17.08 8.22 5.31
C GLY A 327 15.85 7.31 5.15
N GLN A 328 15.85 6.44 4.15
CA GLN A 328 14.77 5.47 3.93
C GLN A 328 14.67 4.48 5.10
N THR A 329 15.80 3.89 5.53
CA THR A 329 15.82 2.94 6.66
C THR A 329 15.45 3.63 7.97
N GLN A 330 15.85 4.90 8.15
CA GLN A 330 15.45 5.70 9.32
C GLN A 330 13.94 5.99 9.33
N GLN A 331 13.36 6.26 8.16
CA GLN A 331 11.91 6.45 8.02
C GLN A 331 11.16 5.13 8.26
N GLU A 332 11.67 4.03 7.74
CA GLU A 332 11.13 2.69 7.97
C GLU A 332 11.19 2.31 9.45
N LEU A 333 12.35 2.53 10.11
CA LEU A 333 12.49 2.32 11.54
C LEU A 333 11.54 3.20 12.36
N ALA A 334 11.37 4.47 11.96
CA ALA A 334 10.41 5.37 12.61
C ALA A 334 8.95 4.91 12.45
N SER A 335 8.62 4.18 11.38
CA SER A 335 7.29 3.58 11.20
C SER A 335 6.97 2.48 12.21
N TYR A 336 8.00 1.79 12.73
CA TYR A 336 7.86 0.79 13.81
C TYR A 336 7.77 1.43 15.21
N GLY A 337 7.90 2.77 15.32
CA GLY A 337 7.87 3.50 16.59
C GLY A 337 9.26 3.68 17.24
N THR A 338 9.36 4.69 18.10
CA THR A 338 10.62 5.03 18.77
C THR A 338 10.87 4.17 20.00
N ASP A 339 12.11 3.70 20.17
CA ASP A 339 12.56 2.90 21.34
C ASP A 339 12.73 3.72 22.64
N THR A 340 12.11 4.88 22.73
CA THR A 340 12.31 5.83 23.85
C THR A 340 11.92 5.28 25.22
N PHE A 341 11.33 4.05 25.29
CA PHE A 341 10.75 3.50 26.53
C PHE A 341 11.24 2.09 26.88
N ILE A 342 12.56 1.84 26.80
CA ILE A 342 13.17 0.53 27.08
C ILE A 342 13.36 0.26 28.58
N GLY A 343 12.53 0.75 29.48
CA GLY A 343 12.64 0.46 30.91
C GLY A 343 11.32 0.03 31.53
N LYS A 344 11.37 -0.83 32.57
CA LYS A 344 10.16 -1.24 33.31
C LYS A 344 9.37 -0.02 33.84
N GLU A 345 10.08 1.04 34.19
CA GLU A 345 9.51 2.28 34.70
C GLU A 345 8.72 3.09 33.65
N HIS A 346 9.00 2.90 32.37
CA HIS A 346 8.37 3.66 31.29
C HIS A 346 7.19 2.93 30.61
N ARG A 347 6.95 1.67 30.97
CA ARG A 347 5.88 0.85 30.35
C ARG A 347 4.49 1.44 30.54
N GLY A 348 4.21 1.91 31.77
CA GLY A 348 2.95 2.56 32.08
C GLY A 348 2.72 3.85 31.28
N SER A 349 3.76 4.66 31.11
CA SER A 349 3.70 5.87 30.28
C SER A 349 3.43 5.56 28.81
N LEU A 350 4.08 4.53 28.27
CA LEU A 350 3.86 4.09 26.89
C LEU A 350 2.43 3.60 26.66
N ILE A 351 1.91 2.74 27.56
CA ILE A 351 0.52 2.26 27.49
C ILE A 351 -0.45 3.42 27.52
N LEU A 352 -0.27 4.36 28.46
CA LEU A 352 -1.13 5.54 28.58
C LEU A 352 -1.08 6.40 27.31
N GLN A 353 0.10 6.59 26.73
CA GLN A 353 0.27 7.32 25.48
C GLN A 353 -0.45 6.62 24.32
N LEU A 354 -0.30 5.31 24.17
CA LEU A 354 -0.96 4.53 23.12
C LEU A 354 -2.49 4.54 23.27
N MET A 355 -3.00 4.38 24.51
CA MET A 355 -4.44 4.48 24.81
C MET A 355 -4.99 5.87 24.49
N THR A 356 -4.28 6.94 24.90
CA THR A 356 -4.69 8.33 24.61
C THR A 356 -4.69 8.58 23.10
N ARG A 357 -3.68 8.10 22.38
CA ARG A 357 -3.60 8.23 20.92
C ARG A 357 -4.74 7.49 20.22
N PHE A 358 -5.04 6.27 20.68
CA PHE A 358 -6.18 5.51 20.16
C PHE A 358 -7.50 6.22 20.40
N ALA A 359 -7.77 6.69 21.64
CA ALA A 359 -8.98 7.43 21.97
C ALA A 359 -9.10 8.73 21.16
N THR A 360 -7.98 9.47 21.01
CA THR A 360 -7.95 10.69 20.19
C THR A 360 -8.21 10.38 18.71
N SER A 361 -7.66 9.29 18.18
CA SER A 361 -7.91 8.84 16.80
C SER A 361 -9.38 8.46 16.60
N PHE A 362 -9.99 7.76 17.56
CA PHE A 362 -11.41 7.42 17.55
C PHE A 362 -12.29 8.67 17.54
N ILE A 363 -12.05 9.60 18.43
CA ILE A 363 -12.79 10.87 18.51
C ILE A 363 -12.61 11.69 17.23
N SER A 364 -11.38 11.86 16.75
CA SER A 364 -11.08 12.65 15.55
C SER A 364 -11.66 12.05 14.27
N SER A 365 -11.78 10.72 14.21
CA SER A 365 -12.45 10.03 13.09
C SER A 365 -13.96 10.30 13.08
N ILE A 366 -14.60 10.39 14.25
CA ILE A 366 -16.01 10.76 14.37
C ILE A 366 -16.21 12.24 14.03
N ASP A 367 -15.33 13.12 14.51
CA ASP A 367 -15.44 14.57 14.30
C ASP A 367 -14.96 15.03 12.90
N GLY A 368 -14.38 14.12 12.12
CA GLY A 368 -13.88 14.41 10.78
C GLY A 368 -12.60 15.26 10.76
N THR A 369 -11.86 15.29 11.87
CA THR A 369 -10.60 16.05 12.03
C THR A 369 -9.36 15.17 11.88
N SER A 370 -9.52 13.88 11.57
CA SER A 370 -8.42 12.95 11.35
C SER A 370 -7.57 13.36 10.14
N SER A 371 -6.25 13.23 10.26
CA SER A 371 -5.30 13.44 9.15
C SER A 371 -5.33 12.30 8.11
N GLU A 372 -5.89 11.14 8.46
CA GLU A 372 -5.94 9.94 7.63
C GLU A 372 -7.36 9.69 7.08
N ILE A 373 -7.91 10.68 6.34
CA ILE A 373 -9.25 10.56 5.74
C ILE A 373 -9.16 9.78 4.42
N SER A 374 -9.98 8.72 4.28
CA SER A 374 -10.13 8.01 3.00
C SER A 374 -10.76 8.91 1.95
N THR A 375 -10.15 8.95 0.76
CA THR A 375 -10.71 9.64 -0.41
C THR A 375 -11.58 8.72 -1.28
N LYS A 376 -11.63 7.42 -0.97
CA LYS A 376 -12.34 6.41 -1.77
C LYS A 376 -13.71 6.09 -1.23
N GLU A 377 -13.93 6.21 0.08
CA GLU A 377 -15.16 5.82 0.77
C GLU A 377 -15.54 6.87 1.81
N LEU A 378 -16.86 7.01 2.05
CA LEU A 378 -17.36 7.76 3.20
C LEU A 378 -17.08 6.96 4.47
N CYS A 379 -16.37 7.55 5.42
CA CYS A 379 -16.03 6.93 6.70
C CYS A 379 -16.28 7.90 7.86
N GLY A 380 -16.31 7.35 9.06
CA GLY A 380 -16.41 8.14 10.28
C GLY A 380 -17.68 8.99 10.37
N GLY A 381 -17.54 10.22 10.86
CA GLY A 381 -18.67 11.14 11.03
C GLY A 381 -19.41 11.47 9.74
N ALA A 382 -18.73 11.51 8.60
CA ALA A 382 -19.38 11.73 7.30
C ALA A 382 -20.31 10.54 6.92
N ARG A 383 -19.94 9.32 7.27
CA ARG A 383 -20.79 8.15 7.08
C ARG A 383 -21.99 8.15 8.03
N ILE A 384 -21.80 8.55 9.30
CA ILE A 384 -22.90 8.71 10.26
C ILE A 384 -23.89 9.76 9.74
N TYR A 385 -23.41 10.90 9.24
CA TYR A 385 -24.27 11.90 8.62
C TYR A 385 -25.04 11.35 7.42
N TYR A 386 -24.40 10.58 6.56
CA TYR A 386 -25.06 9.92 5.42
C TYR A 386 -26.14 8.92 5.88
N ILE A 387 -25.89 8.17 6.96
CA ILE A 387 -26.89 7.27 7.54
C ILE A 387 -28.14 8.04 7.97
N PHE A 388 -27.97 9.17 8.65
CA PHE A 388 -29.11 9.98 9.09
C PHE A 388 -29.91 10.59 7.95
N ASN A 389 -29.25 11.25 7.01
CA ASN A 389 -29.94 12.04 5.99
C ASN A 389 -30.38 11.24 4.77
N SER A 390 -29.60 10.25 4.34
CA SER A 390 -29.92 9.51 3.13
C SER A 390 -30.56 8.15 3.44
N VAL A 391 -29.95 7.32 4.29
CA VAL A 391 -30.44 5.97 4.54
C VAL A 391 -31.72 6.01 5.37
N PHE A 392 -31.66 6.67 6.53
CA PHE A 392 -32.81 6.78 7.44
C PHE A 392 -33.89 7.69 6.84
N GLY A 393 -33.54 8.86 6.32
CA GLY A 393 -34.50 9.77 5.68
C GLY A 393 -35.29 9.09 4.58
N ASN A 394 -34.63 8.45 3.62
CA ASN A 394 -35.27 7.72 2.54
C ASN A 394 -36.13 6.55 3.06
N SER A 395 -35.65 5.83 4.10
CA SER A 395 -36.41 4.73 4.67
C SER A 395 -37.73 5.19 5.33
N LEU A 396 -37.74 6.36 5.96
CA LEU A 396 -38.95 6.96 6.51
C LEU A 396 -39.91 7.45 5.40
N GLU A 397 -39.38 7.97 4.29
CA GLU A 397 -40.18 8.42 3.16
C GLU A 397 -40.90 7.26 2.43
N THR A 398 -40.30 6.08 2.40
CA THR A 398 -40.87 4.88 1.78
C THR A 398 -42.01 4.28 2.60
N VAL A 399 -42.17 4.66 3.88
CA VAL A 399 -43.31 4.17 4.71
C VAL A 399 -44.60 4.85 4.28
N ASP A 400 -45.49 4.11 3.64
CA ASP A 400 -46.85 4.56 3.30
C ASP A 400 -47.78 4.45 4.50
N PRO A 401 -48.30 5.56 5.00
CA PRO A 401 -49.20 5.56 6.15
C PRO A 401 -50.55 4.89 5.90
N THR A 402 -50.86 4.54 4.65
CA THR A 402 -52.15 3.93 4.26
C THR A 402 -52.04 2.52 3.68
N HIS A 403 -50.81 1.99 3.62
CA HIS A 403 -50.50 0.71 2.95
C HIS A 403 -51.35 -0.46 3.43
N ASN A 404 -51.63 -0.55 4.73
CA ASN A 404 -52.38 -1.64 5.35
C ASN A 404 -53.83 -1.24 5.72
N LEU A 405 -54.39 -0.17 5.14
CA LEU A 405 -55.69 0.33 5.42
C LEU A 405 -56.58 0.20 4.18
N SER A 406 -57.35 -0.88 4.11
CA SER A 406 -58.39 -1.00 3.08
C SER A 406 -59.56 -0.08 3.36
N VAL A 407 -60.31 0.25 2.33
CA VAL A 407 -61.55 1.05 2.46
C VAL A 407 -62.54 0.37 3.40
N LEU A 408 -62.56 -0.99 3.42
CA LEU A 408 -63.44 -1.76 4.31
C LEU A 408 -62.99 -1.66 5.77
N ASP A 409 -61.66 -1.65 6.04
CA ASP A 409 -61.12 -1.52 7.39
C ASP A 409 -61.51 -0.16 8.00
N ILE A 410 -61.29 0.90 7.20
CA ILE A 410 -61.63 2.28 7.63
C ILE A 410 -63.16 2.38 7.88
N ARG A 411 -63.99 1.87 6.98
CA ARG A 411 -65.43 1.83 7.12
C ARG A 411 -65.87 1.08 8.37
N THR A 412 -65.27 -0.09 8.61
CA THR A 412 -65.54 -0.92 9.78
C THR A 412 -65.16 -0.22 11.06
N ALA A 413 -64.00 0.43 11.08
CA ALA A 413 -63.54 1.24 12.23
C ALA A 413 -64.49 2.41 12.50
N ILE A 414 -64.95 3.13 11.48
CA ILE A 414 -65.94 4.21 11.62
C ILE A 414 -67.23 3.68 12.21
N ARG A 415 -67.78 2.58 11.66
CA ARG A 415 -69.03 1.98 12.14
C ARG A 415 -68.92 1.47 13.58
N ASN A 416 -67.86 0.76 13.91
CA ASN A 416 -67.60 0.26 15.26
C ASN A 416 -67.47 1.41 16.27
N SER A 417 -66.85 2.51 15.89
CA SER A 417 -66.67 3.68 16.75
C SER A 417 -67.92 4.52 16.93
N THR A 418 -68.85 4.43 15.98
CA THR A 418 -70.14 5.13 16.05
C THR A 418 -71.15 4.43 17.01
N GLY A 419 -71.06 3.11 17.15
CA GLY A 419 -71.95 2.32 17.96
C GLY A 419 -73.38 2.34 17.37
N PRO A 420 -74.47 2.16 18.21
CA PRO A 420 -75.86 2.02 17.77
C PRO A 420 -76.55 3.34 17.39
N ARG A 421 -75.84 4.50 17.58
CA ARG A 421 -76.39 5.79 17.25
C ARG A 421 -75.76 6.37 15.98
N PRO A 422 -76.56 6.92 15.02
CA PRO A 422 -75.99 7.57 13.86
C PRO A 422 -75.15 8.79 14.27
N SER A 423 -73.92 8.90 13.78
CA SER A 423 -73.02 10.03 14.03
C SER A 423 -73.27 11.11 12.98
N LEU A 424 -73.26 12.36 13.43
CA LEU A 424 -73.25 13.53 12.56
C LEU A 424 -71.95 13.79 11.89
N PHE A 425 -70.81 13.38 12.55
CA PHE A 425 -69.49 13.56 12.07
C PHE A 425 -68.64 12.26 12.26
N VAL A 426 -67.52 12.16 11.58
CA VAL A 426 -66.62 11.04 11.75
C VAL A 426 -66.14 10.94 13.21
N PRO A 427 -66.24 9.78 13.86
CA PRO A 427 -65.85 9.62 15.26
C PRO A 427 -64.36 9.79 15.44
N GLU A 428 -63.91 10.61 16.39
CA GLU A 428 -62.50 10.80 16.75
C GLU A 428 -61.82 9.46 17.14
N LEU A 429 -62.53 8.60 17.81
CA LEU A 429 -62.08 7.26 18.18
C LEU A 429 -61.67 6.41 16.95
N ALA A 430 -62.38 6.54 15.82
CA ALA A 430 -62.05 5.82 14.59
C ALA A 430 -60.66 6.29 14.07
N PHE A 431 -60.39 7.61 14.04
CA PHE A 431 -59.15 8.16 13.67
C PHE A 431 -58.01 7.70 14.61
N ASP A 432 -58.23 7.73 15.92
CA ASP A 432 -57.27 7.31 16.93
C ASP A 432 -56.87 5.82 16.79
N LEU A 433 -57.84 4.95 16.60
CA LEU A 433 -57.62 3.52 16.39
C LEU A 433 -56.83 3.19 15.12
N LEU A 434 -57.04 3.94 14.03
CA LEU A 434 -56.41 3.71 12.74
C LEU A 434 -55.01 4.32 12.62
N VAL A 435 -54.73 5.49 13.27
CA VAL A 435 -53.46 6.19 13.16
C VAL A 435 -52.38 5.57 14.04
N LYS A 436 -52.71 5.04 15.20
CA LYS A 436 -51.75 4.43 16.16
C LYS A 436 -50.94 3.26 15.58
N PRO A 437 -51.54 2.29 14.85
CA PRO A 437 -50.79 1.23 14.20
C PRO A 437 -49.86 1.76 13.10
N GLN A 438 -50.26 2.82 12.37
CA GLN A 438 -49.44 3.39 11.33
C GLN A 438 -48.18 4.07 11.89
N ILE A 439 -48.32 4.81 13.00
CA ILE A 439 -47.16 5.40 13.69
C ILE A 439 -46.15 4.32 14.10
N LYS A 440 -46.61 3.12 14.47
CA LYS A 440 -45.72 2.00 14.82
C LYS A 440 -44.80 1.58 13.66
N LEU A 441 -45.21 1.77 12.41
CA LEU A 441 -44.39 1.43 11.23
C LEU A 441 -43.07 2.21 11.18
N LEU A 442 -42.97 3.35 11.88
CA LEU A 442 -41.74 4.13 11.99
C LEU A 442 -40.70 3.50 12.93
N GLU A 443 -41.05 2.45 13.69
CA GLU A 443 -40.15 1.82 14.67
C GLU A 443 -39.02 1.05 14.01
N ALA A 444 -39.32 0.21 13.02
CA ALA A 444 -38.32 -0.62 12.34
C ALA A 444 -37.24 0.21 11.64
N PRO A 445 -37.55 1.23 10.82
CA PRO A 445 -36.52 2.08 10.22
C PRO A 445 -35.70 2.87 11.25
N SER A 446 -36.33 3.29 12.37
CA SER A 446 -35.67 4.01 13.44
C SER A 446 -34.68 3.12 14.21
N GLN A 447 -35.03 1.89 14.50
CA GLN A 447 -34.15 0.91 15.13
C GLN A 447 -32.98 0.57 14.19
N ARG A 448 -33.25 0.38 12.89
CA ARG A 448 -32.20 0.13 11.91
C ARG A 448 -31.21 1.29 11.81
N CYS A 449 -31.65 2.54 11.99
CA CYS A 449 -30.78 3.70 12.07
C CYS A 449 -29.78 3.61 13.24
N VAL A 450 -30.24 3.19 14.43
CA VAL A 450 -29.38 2.98 15.60
C VAL A 450 -28.35 1.90 15.34
N GLU A 451 -28.76 0.76 14.76
CA GLU A 451 -27.87 -0.35 14.41
C GLU A 451 -26.79 0.07 13.42
N LEU A 452 -27.15 0.77 12.34
CA LEU A 452 -26.22 1.22 11.32
C LEU A 452 -25.15 2.19 11.89
N VAL A 453 -25.54 3.07 12.80
CA VAL A 453 -24.59 3.97 13.48
C VAL A 453 -23.66 3.18 14.41
N TYR A 454 -24.20 2.20 15.13
CA TYR A 454 -23.40 1.30 15.95
C TYR A 454 -22.38 0.50 15.10
N GLU A 455 -22.82 -0.09 13.98
CA GLU A 455 -21.95 -0.78 13.03
C GLU A 455 -20.80 0.14 12.52
N GLU A 456 -21.11 1.40 12.24
CA GLU A 456 -20.12 2.36 11.79
C GLU A 456 -19.13 2.72 12.90
N LEU A 457 -19.57 2.91 14.13
CA LEU A 457 -18.69 3.14 15.29
C LEU A 457 -17.74 1.96 15.54
N ILE A 458 -18.22 0.72 15.39
CA ILE A 458 -17.36 -0.48 15.45
C ILE A 458 -16.31 -0.47 14.32
N LYS A 459 -16.68 -0.11 13.10
CA LYS A 459 -15.72 0.03 12.00
C LYS A 459 -14.65 1.10 12.29
N ILE A 460 -15.07 2.25 12.80
CA ILE A 460 -14.15 3.31 13.23
C ILE A 460 -13.18 2.75 14.28
N CYS A 461 -13.67 2.03 15.28
CA CYS A 461 -12.84 1.42 16.31
C CYS A 461 -11.77 0.49 15.72
N HIS A 462 -12.13 -0.36 14.73
CA HIS A 462 -11.18 -1.25 14.06
C HIS A 462 -10.17 -0.51 13.16
N THR A 463 -10.53 0.63 12.62
CA THR A 463 -9.64 1.43 11.76
C THR A 463 -8.72 2.37 12.54
N CYS A 464 -9.01 2.65 13.80
CA CYS A 464 -8.19 3.49 14.68
C CYS A 464 -6.89 2.80 15.16
N GLY A 465 -6.18 2.09 14.26
CA GLY A 465 -4.88 1.48 14.52
C GLY A 465 -3.75 2.35 13.98
N SER A 466 -2.94 2.97 14.84
CA SER A 466 -1.68 3.56 14.39
C SER A 466 -0.65 2.46 14.09
N ASN A 467 0.31 2.74 13.20
CA ASN A 467 1.42 1.81 12.93
C ASN A 467 2.20 1.41 14.20
N GLU A 468 2.24 2.31 15.20
CA GLU A 468 2.84 2.03 16.51
C GLU A 468 2.02 1.02 17.32
N LEU A 469 0.71 1.00 17.17
CA LEU A 469 -0.17 0.08 17.88
C LEU A 469 -0.10 -1.33 17.28
N SER A 470 0.14 -1.45 15.97
CA SER A 470 0.32 -2.74 15.28
C SER A 470 1.54 -3.52 15.80
N ARG A 471 2.50 -2.84 16.42
CA ARG A 471 3.62 -3.45 17.15
C ARG A 471 3.16 -4.29 18.35
N TYR A 472 2.03 -3.92 18.97
CA TYR A 472 1.48 -4.55 20.17
C TYR A 472 0.09 -5.13 19.93
N PRO A 473 -0.04 -6.26 19.21
CA PRO A 473 -1.34 -6.78 18.78
C PRO A 473 -2.26 -7.16 19.94
N ARG A 474 -1.71 -7.56 21.10
CA ARG A 474 -2.50 -7.86 22.29
C ARG A 474 -3.12 -6.61 22.89
N LEU A 475 -2.37 -5.50 22.95
CA LEU A 475 -2.90 -4.20 23.38
C LEU A 475 -3.97 -3.72 22.42
N GLN A 476 -3.72 -3.77 21.12
CA GLN A 476 -4.68 -3.38 20.09
C GLN A 476 -5.99 -4.18 20.22
N GLY A 477 -5.91 -5.49 20.36
CA GLY A 477 -7.07 -6.36 20.53
C GLY A 477 -7.87 -5.98 21.79
N LYS A 478 -7.20 -5.71 22.91
CA LYS A 478 -7.85 -5.28 24.15
C LYS A 478 -8.47 -3.89 24.09
N LEU A 479 -7.84 -2.94 23.39
CA LEU A 479 -8.42 -1.61 23.15
C LEU A 479 -9.72 -1.72 22.36
N ILE A 480 -9.73 -2.51 21.29
CA ILE A 480 -10.91 -2.75 20.47
C ILE A 480 -12.02 -3.46 21.27
N GLU A 481 -11.67 -4.45 22.07
CA GLU A 481 -12.60 -5.18 22.95
C GLU A 481 -13.29 -4.23 23.92
N VAL A 482 -12.54 -3.45 24.69
CA VAL A 482 -13.08 -2.50 25.67
C VAL A 482 -13.99 -1.44 25.03
N VAL A 483 -13.60 -0.89 23.87
CA VAL A 483 -14.44 0.10 23.19
C VAL A 483 -15.68 -0.53 22.57
N SER A 484 -15.56 -1.75 22.04
CA SER A 484 -16.71 -2.50 21.51
C SER A 484 -17.72 -2.85 22.61
N ASP A 485 -17.25 -3.19 23.80
CA ASP A 485 -18.11 -3.44 24.95
C ASP A 485 -18.80 -2.14 25.41
N LEU A 486 -18.09 -1.02 25.47
CA LEU A 486 -18.69 0.30 25.76
C LEU A 486 -19.80 0.64 24.75
N LEU A 487 -19.56 0.44 23.47
CA LEU A 487 -20.56 0.68 22.43
C LEU A 487 -21.76 -0.25 22.56
N ARG A 488 -21.53 -1.54 22.89
CA ARG A 488 -22.58 -2.53 23.11
C ARG A 488 -23.43 -2.20 24.34
N GLU A 489 -22.80 -1.76 25.43
CA GLU A 489 -23.52 -1.30 26.63
C GLU A 489 -24.47 -0.12 26.33
N ARG A 490 -24.12 0.72 25.34
CA ARG A 490 -24.93 1.90 24.97
C ARG A 490 -25.97 1.66 23.89
N LEU A 491 -25.83 0.57 23.15
CA LEU A 491 -26.78 0.20 22.11
C LEU A 491 -28.18 -0.03 22.69
N GLY A 492 -28.28 -0.80 23.78
CA GLY A 492 -29.56 -1.13 24.43
C GLY A 492 -30.33 0.12 24.88
N PRO A 493 -29.75 1.00 25.72
CA PRO A 493 -30.40 2.24 26.14
C PRO A 493 -30.80 3.15 24.98
N SER A 494 -29.98 3.24 23.93
CA SER A 494 -30.28 4.07 22.74
C SER A 494 -31.47 3.51 21.97
N SER A 495 -31.51 2.19 21.77
CA SER A 495 -32.61 1.48 21.12
C SER A 495 -33.90 1.62 21.90
N SER A 496 -33.86 1.40 23.22
CA SER A 496 -35.04 1.56 24.11
C SER A 496 -35.57 2.99 24.16
N TYR A 497 -34.69 4.00 24.07
CA TYR A 497 -35.13 5.38 24.02
C TYR A 497 -35.84 5.70 22.70
N VAL A 498 -35.32 5.22 21.56
CA VAL A 498 -35.94 5.37 20.24
C VAL A 498 -37.32 4.69 20.20
N GLU A 499 -37.48 3.47 20.76
CA GLU A 499 -38.74 2.82 20.93
C GLU A 499 -39.71 3.66 21.80
N SER A 500 -39.19 4.23 22.89
CA SER A 500 -39.98 5.10 23.77
C SER A 500 -40.45 6.35 23.05
N LEU A 501 -39.65 6.97 22.20
CA LEU A 501 -40.03 8.13 21.37
C LEU A 501 -41.26 7.80 20.52
N ILE A 502 -41.28 6.65 19.87
CA ILE A 502 -42.40 6.22 19.02
C ILE A 502 -43.62 5.88 19.87
N SER A 503 -43.40 5.22 21.00
CA SER A 503 -44.45 4.92 21.96
C SER A 503 -45.13 6.18 22.52
N ILE A 504 -44.35 7.25 22.78
CA ILE A 504 -44.86 8.57 23.20
C ILE A 504 -45.77 9.15 22.12
N GLN A 505 -45.38 9.13 20.86
CA GLN A 505 -46.20 9.63 19.74
C GLN A 505 -47.48 8.81 19.56
N ARG A 506 -47.51 7.52 19.94
CA ARG A 506 -48.66 6.66 19.90
C ARG A 506 -49.59 6.85 21.11
N ALA A 507 -49.01 7.19 22.27
CA ALA A 507 -49.77 7.33 23.51
C ALA A 507 -50.76 8.48 23.46
N TYR A 508 -50.37 9.61 22.88
CA TYR A 508 -51.19 10.81 22.76
C TYR A 508 -51.19 11.36 21.34
N ILE A 509 -52.37 11.38 20.73
CA ILE A 509 -52.62 11.96 19.41
C ILE A 509 -52.99 13.43 19.60
N ASN A 510 -52.09 14.33 19.24
CA ASN A 510 -52.32 15.78 19.41
C ASN A 510 -52.97 16.37 18.15
N THR A 511 -54.28 16.41 18.16
CA THR A 511 -55.09 17.00 17.08
C THR A 511 -55.06 18.54 17.06
N ASN A 512 -54.47 19.17 18.12
CA ASN A 512 -54.24 20.63 18.18
C ASN A 512 -52.83 21.06 17.65
N HIS A 513 -52.10 20.18 17.03
CA HIS A 513 -50.80 20.51 16.44
C HIS A 513 -50.98 21.58 15.34
N PRO A 514 -50.12 22.66 15.29
CA PRO A 514 -50.25 23.75 14.34
C PRO A 514 -50.32 23.32 12.88
N ASN A 515 -49.62 22.24 12.54
CA ASN A 515 -49.56 21.70 11.17
C ASN A 515 -50.62 20.64 10.89
N PHE A 516 -51.46 20.34 11.88
CA PHE A 516 -52.54 19.34 11.67
C PHE A 516 -53.67 19.94 10.85
N LEU A 517 -54.05 19.27 9.78
CA LEU A 517 -55.12 19.64 8.90
C LEU A 517 -56.45 19.39 9.60
N GLY A 518 -57.12 20.41 10.10
CA GLY A 518 -58.43 20.22 10.77
C GLY A 518 -59.44 19.56 9.85
N ALA A 519 -60.46 18.88 10.46
CA ALA A 519 -61.47 18.14 9.72
C ALA A 519 -62.21 18.95 8.65
N ALA A 520 -62.43 20.25 8.92
CA ALA A 520 -63.08 21.12 7.96
C ALA A 520 -62.22 21.41 6.71
N ALA A 521 -60.91 21.67 6.92
CA ALA A 521 -59.95 21.88 5.81
C ALA A 521 -59.73 20.59 5.01
N ALA A 522 -59.65 19.46 5.69
CA ALA A 522 -59.50 18.15 5.05
C ALA A 522 -60.76 17.83 4.22
N MET A 523 -61.95 18.11 4.69
CA MET A 523 -63.18 17.89 3.96
C MET A 523 -63.29 18.82 2.73
N SER A 524 -62.90 20.11 2.85
CA SER A 524 -62.88 20.99 1.71
C SER A 524 -61.92 20.52 0.60
N SER A 525 -60.73 20.01 1.02
CA SER A 525 -59.74 19.42 0.09
C SER A 525 -60.25 18.16 -0.61
N VAL A 526 -60.96 17.25 0.12
CA VAL A 526 -61.58 16.05 -0.47
C VAL A 526 -62.64 16.45 -1.51
N MET A 527 -63.46 17.44 -1.18
CA MET A 527 -64.50 17.95 -2.11
C MET A 527 -63.85 18.62 -3.35
N GLN A 528 -62.80 19.34 -3.20
CA GLN A 528 -62.09 20.00 -4.29
C GLN A 528 -61.47 18.98 -5.26
N ASP A 529 -60.84 17.91 -4.72
CA ASP A 529 -60.28 16.82 -5.53
C ASP A 529 -61.35 16.01 -6.24
N LYS A 530 -62.51 15.77 -5.58
CA LYS A 530 -63.65 15.13 -6.21
C LYS A 530 -64.12 15.96 -7.41
N HIS A 531 -64.30 17.27 -7.23
CA HIS A 531 -64.69 18.19 -8.32
C HIS A 531 -63.68 18.23 -9.46
N GLU A 532 -62.36 18.21 -9.15
CA GLU A 532 -61.33 18.13 -10.19
C GLU A 532 -61.37 16.79 -10.95
N ARG A 533 -61.55 15.67 -10.26
CA ARG A 533 -61.68 14.32 -10.89
C ARG A 533 -62.91 14.28 -11.82
N GLU A 534 -64.07 14.83 -11.36
CA GLU A 534 -65.28 14.93 -12.15
C GLU A 534 -65.07 15.82 -13.41
N LYS A 535 -64.37 16.95 -13.27
CA LYS A 535 -64.02 17.81 -14.43
C LYS A 535 -63.08 17.08 -15.40
N LYS A 536 -62.04 16.36 -14.90
CA LYS A 536 -61.14 15.57 -15.75
C LYS A 536 -61.84 14.42 -16.47
N ALA A 537 -62.75 13.72 -15.74
CA ALA A 537 -63.54 12.66 -16.31
C ALA A 537 -64.52 13.20 -17.38
N ALA A 538 -65.25 14.32 -17.14
CA ALA A 538 -66.10 14.99 -18.11
C ALA A 538 -65.35 15.46 -19.37
N ALA A 539 -64.12 16.00 -19.16
CA ALA A 539 -63.25 16.43 -20.27
C ALA A 539 -62.74 15.21 -21.10
N ALA A 540 -62.44 14.08 -20.42
CA ALA A 540 -62.04 12.86 -21.09
C ALA A 540 -63.18 12.22 -21.88
N ASP A 541 -64.39 12.27 -21.34
CA ASP A 541 -65.64 11.78 -22.02
C ASP A 541 -66.01 12.66 -23.22
N GLU A 542 -65.85 13.98 -23.10
CA GLU A 542 -66.04 14.89 -24.21
C GLU A 542 -64.97 14.65 -25.31
N LYS A 543 -63.77 14.38 -24.95
CA LYS A 543 -62.73 14.03 -25.89
C LYS A 543 -62.97 12.70 -26.60
N ARG A 544 -63.43 11.69 -25.87
CA ARG A 544 -63.87 10.39 -26.43
C ARG A 544 -65.07 10.56 -27.37
N LYS A 545 -66.09 11.39 -27.03
CA LYS A 545 -67.25 11.70 -27.87
C LYS A 545 -66.79 12.45 -29.15
N ARG A 546 -65.83 13.38 -29.05
CA ARG A 546 -65.30 14.10 -30.23
C ARG A 546 -64.48 13.16 -31.14
N GLU A 547 -63.69 12.23 -30.57
CA GLU A 547 -62.99 11.21 -31.35
C GLU A 547 -63.92 10.18 -31.98
N GLN A 548 -64.98 9.73 -31.28
CA GLN A 548 -66.00 8.88 -31.89
C GLN A 548 -66.78 9.58 -33.01
N LYS A 549 -67.12 10.85 -32.84
CA LYS A 549 -67.75 11.67 -33.89
C LYS A 549 -66.85 11.83 -35.14
N ARG A 550 -65.57 12.08 -34.91
CA ARG A 550 -64.54 12.15 -35.96
C ARG A 550 -64.35 10.82 -36.71
N ARG A 551 -64.35 9.67 -35.96
CA ARG A 551 -64.30 8.33 -36.54
C ARG A 551 -65.60 8.02 -37.36
N LYS A 552 -66.79 8.47 -36.92
CA LYS A 552 -68.04 8.32 -37.69
C LYS A 552 -68.03 9.19 -38.89
N GLU A 553 -67.48 10.39 -38.86
CA GLU A 553 -67.37 11.32 -40.03
C GLU A 553 -66.35 10.81 -41.04
N LEU A 554 -65.23 10.10 -40.58
CA LEU A 554 -64.29 9.48 -41.50
C LEU A 554 -64.84 8.22 -42.21
N ASN A 555 -65.74 7.46 -41.56
CA ASN A 555 -66.35 6.25 -42.12
C ASN A 555 -67.60 6.56 -42.99
N GLY A 556 -68.03 7.85 -43.08
CA GLY A 556 -69.19 8.27 -43.87
C GLY A 556 -68.83 8.73 -45.27
N VAL A 557 -67.56 8.72 -45.72
CA VAL A 557 -67.20 9.29 -47.06
C VAL A 557 -66.71 8.21 -48.06
N ASN A 558 -66.80 6.89 -47.73
CA ASN A 558 -66.55 5.89 -48.77
C ASN A 558 -67.74 4.90 -48.84
N GLY A 559 -68.72 5.30 -49.69
CA GLY A 559 -69.79 4.42 -50.27
C GLY A 559 -69.92 4.78 -51.72
N THR A 560 -69.35 4.02 -52.61
CA THR A 560 -69.91 3.67 -53.94
C THR A 560 -69.03 2.67 -54.67
N GLU A 561 -69.64 1.56 -54.94
CA GLU A 561 -69.48 0.62 -56.05
C GLU A 561 -68.33 -0.39 -56.08
N THR A 562 -68.77 -1.62 -55.96
CA THR A 562 -68.24 -2.88 -56.43
C THR A 562 -68.20 -2.92 -58.00
N PRO A 563 -67.53 -3.88 -58.74
CA PRO A 563 -67.71 -5.31 -58.57
C PRO A 563 -66.44 -6.21 -58.70
N GLU A 564 -66.61 -7.44 -58.19
CA GLU A 564 -66.29 -8.77 -58.63
C GLU A 564 -64.94 -9.00 -59.39
N ASP A 565 -64.10 -9.86 -58.91
CA ASP A 565 -63.95 -11.25 -59.34
C ASP A 565 -62.71 -11.89 -58.69
N GLU A 566 -62.95 -13.04 -58.20
CA GLU A 566 -62.31 -14.36 -58.26
C GLU A 566 -60.77 -14.49 -58.05
N ASP A 567 -60.53 -15.48 -57.23
CA ASP A 567 -59.56 -16.58 -57.26
C ASP A 567 -58.25 -16.49 -56.49
N GLU A 568 -58.27 -17.35 -55.59
CA GLU A 568 -57.30 -18.44 -55.21
C GLU A 568 -55.87 -18.16 -54.75
N GLU A 569 -55.65 -18.86 -53.69
CA GLU A 569 -54.52 -19.67 -53.32
C GLU A 569 -53.29 -19.05 -52.62
N HIS A 570 -53.17 -19.51 -51.46
CA HIS A 570 -52.00 -20.16 -50.77
C HIS A 570 -50.73 -19.33 -50.53
N GLN A 571 -50.41 -19.50 -49.30
CA GLN A 571 -49.06 -19.74 -48.74
C GLN A 571 -48.40 -18.60 -47.93
N GLN A 572 -48.38 -18.95 -46.69
CA GLN A 572 -47.20 -19.03 -45.78
C GLN A 572 -46.26 -17.83 -45.60
N ASN A 573 -46.21 -17.46 -44.38
CA ASN A 573 -44.98 -17.17 -43.61
C ASN A 573 -44.10 -15.98 -44.00
N THR A 574 -44.01 -15.07 -43.15
CA THR A 574 -42.80 -14.77 -42.33
C THR A 574 -42.80 -13.33 -41.90
N LEU A 575 -42.70 -13.16 -40.63
CA LEU A 575 -42.41 -11.89 -39.95
C LEU A 575 -40.99 -11.44 -40.21
N PRO A 576 -40.68 -10.20 -40.43
CA PRO A 576 -39.30 -9.71 -40.28
C PRO A 576 -39.06 -9.08 -38.94
N VAL A 577 -38.03 -9.64 -38.31
CA VAL A 577 -37.34 -9.17 -37.11
C VAL A 577 -36.76 -7.79 -37.36
N ARG A 578 -37.07 -6.81 -36.50
CA ARG A 578 -36.40 -5.53 -36.47
C ARG A 578 -35.15 -5.64 -35.59
N GLN A 579 -33.98 -5.57 -36.20
CA GLN A 579 -32.69 -5.43 -35.60
C GLN A 579 -32.53 -4.03 -34.97
N ALA A 580 -32.06 -4.04 -33.71
CA ALA A 580 -31.60 -2.87 -32.98
C ALA A 580 -30.26 -2.37 -33.52
N GLN A 581 -30.14 -1.12 -33.87
CA GLN A 581 -28.91 -0.44 -34.24
C GLN A 581 -28.24 0.13 -32.98
N LYS A 582 -26.95 -0.22 -32.79
CA LYS A 582 -26.00 0.36 -31.83
C LYS A 582 -25.57 1.78 -32.25
N PRO A 583 -25.33 2.70 -31.33
CA PRO A 583 -24.74 4.00 -31.65
C PRO A 583 -23.23 3.88 -31.86
N LYS A 584 -22.71 4.60 -32.84
CA LYS A 584 -21.30 4.73 -33.21
C LYS A 584 -20.55 5.65 -32.25
N GLU A 585 -19.38 5.21 -31.84
CA GLU A 585 -18.33 6.01 -31.20
C GLU A 585 -17.82 7.11 -32.11
N SER A 586 -17.74 8.34 -31.59
CA SER A 586 -16.99 9.42 -32.22
C SER A 586 -15.65 9.62 -31.50
N ARG A 587 -14.56 9.34 -32.23
CA ARG A 587 -13.19 9.71 -31.89
C ARG A 587 -13.03 11.23 -31.89
N SER A 588 -12.51 11.80 -30.80
CA SER A 588 -11.92 13.14 -30.81
C SER A 588 -10.39 13.02 -30.80
N MET A 589 -9.81 13.64 -31.82
CA MET A 589 -8.36 13.84 -31.97
C MET A 589 -7.88 15.00 -31.10
N SER A 590 -6.74 14.80 -30.47
CA SER A 590 -5.92 15.86 -29.92
C SER A 590 -5.15 16.60 -31.02
N PRO A 591 -4.79 17.85 -30.82
CA PRO A 591 -3.67 18.44 -31.50
C PRO A 591 -2.52 18.83 -30.55
N ALA A 592 -1.34 18.70 -31.12
CA ALA A 592 -0.04 18.89 -30.49
C ALA A 592 0.36 20.37 -30.38
N ILE A 593 1.14 20.61 -29.33
CA ILE A 593 2.30 21.50 -29.13
C ILE A 593 2.61 22.56 -30.19
N GLY A 594 2.66 23.84 -29.73
CA GLY A 594 3.39 24.91 -30.37
C GLY A 594 3.80 25.97 -29.33
N ARG A 595 5.08 26.23 -29.32
CA ARG A 595 5.92 27.09 -28.47
C ARG A 595 5.73 28.56 -28.76
N ASP A 596 6.14 29.36 -27.78
CA ASP A 596 6.73 30.70 -27.81
C ASP A 596 5.85 31.94 -27.57
N GLY A 597 6.13 32.58 -26.46
CA GLY A 597 6.79 33.91 -26.56
C GLY A 597 6.01 35.11 -26.04
N HIS A 598 6.42 35.57 -24.89
CA HIS A 598 6.60 36.98 -24.48
C HIS A 598 5.47 38.02 -24.35
N ARG A 599 5.48 38.57 -23.17
CA ARG A 599 5.45 40.00 -22.73
C ARG A 599 4.11 40.73 -22.49
N LEU A 600 4.03 41.12 -21.19
CA LEU A 600 3.77 42.48 -20.66
C LEU A 600 2.52 43.29 -21.10
N GLY A 601 1.75 43.66 -20.09
CA GLY A 601 1.40 45.08 -19.95
C GLY A 601 -0.08 45.43 -19.77
N HIS A 602 -0.38 45.99 -18.62
CA HIS A 602 -1.33 47.06 -18.33
C HIS A 602 -2.84 46.83 -18.31
N ALA A 603 -3.38 47.05 -17.13
CA ALA A 603 -4.76 47.60 -16.92
C ALA A 603 -4.90 48.98 -17.59
N PRO A 604 -6.10 49.58 -17.81
CA PRO A 604 -7.02 49.90 -16.75
C PRO A 604 -8.53 49.97 -17.12
N SER A 605 -9.34 49.94 -16.06
CA SER A 605 -10.51 50.78 -15.70
C SER A 605 -11.77 51.00 -16.58
N VAL A 606 -12.88 50.83 -15.86
CA VAL A 606 -14.11 51.66 -15.79
C VAL A 606 -15.18 51.49 -16.88
N SER A 607 -16.35 50.99 -16.62
CA SER A 607 -17.59 51.72 -16.30
C SER A 607 -18.86 50.91 -16.55
N ASN A 608 -19.76 51.00 -15.55
CA ASN A 608 -21.22 51.07 -15.58
C ASN A 608 -22.10 50.46 -16.69
N GLY A 609 -23.11 49.77 -16.22
CA GLY A 609 -24.39 49.73 -16.92
C GLY A 609 -25.29 48.51 -16.65
N ALA A 610 -26.12 48.64 -15.67
CA ALA A 610 -27.55 48.28 -15.53
C ALA A 610 -28.15 46.99 -16.13
N SER A 611 -28.82 46.27 -15.26
CA SER A 611 -30.15 45.65 -15.34
C SER A 611 -30.28 44.30 -16.05
N GLY A 612 -30.87 43.38 -15.28
CA GLY A 612 -31.74 42.36 -15.78
C GLY A 612 -31.69 40.98 -15.14
N ALA A 613 -32.49 40.79 -14.12
CA ALA A 613 -33.29 39.58 -13.83
C ALA A 613 -32.72 38.17 -14.02
N GLY A 614 -32.70 37.43 -12.97
CA GLY A 614 -33.12 36.05 -13.02
C GLY A 614 -32.27 34.99 -12.32
N SER A 615 -32.87 34.42 -11.33
CA SER A 615 -32.70 33.03 -10.88
C SER A 615 -31.77 32.77 -9.73
N GLY A 616 -32.40 32.56 -8.56
CA GLY A 616 -31.84 32.17 -7.30
C GLY A 616 -31.25 30.76 -7.31
N ARG A 617 -29.96 30.77 -7.03
CA ARG A 617 -29.26 29.57 -6.58
C ARG A 617 -28.06 29.84 -5.65
N ASP A 618 -27.80 31.04 -5.25
CA ASP A 618 -26.63 31.41 -4.44
C ASP A 618 -26.95 31.85 -3.00
N SER A 619 -28.12 31.48 -2.48
CA SER A 619 -28.51 31.91 -1.09
C SER A 619 -28.04 30.96 0.02
N PHE A 620 -27.44 29.79 -0.32
CA PHE A 620 -27.11 28.79 0.69
C PHE A 620 -25.70 28.94 1.30
N LEU A 621 -24.78 29.57 0.57
CA LEU A 621 -23.39 29.72 1.03
C LEU A 621 -23.14 30.97 1.91
N ASN A 622 -24.02 31.94 1.91
CA ASN A 622 -23.88 33.16 2.71
C ASN A 622 -24.36 33.05 4.17
N TYR A 623 -25.00 31.98 4.54
CA TYR A 623 -25.51 31.78 5.89
C TYR A 623 -24.46 31.18 6.85
N PHE A 624 -23.39 30.57 6.34
CA PHE A 624 -22.41 29.85 7.15
C PHE A 624 -21.04 30.53 7.33
N PHE A 625 -20.77 31.66 6.64
CA PHE A 625 -19.51 32.40 6.80
C PHE A 625 -19.78 33.90 6.99
N GLY A 626 -20.42 34.25 8.10
CA GLY A 626 -20.56 35.61 8.54
C GLY A 626 -19.25 36.15 9.08
N LYS A 627 -18.76 37.14 8.41
CA LYS A 627 -17.53 37.90 8.59
C LYS A 627 -17.60 38.78 9.84
N GLU A 628 -16.69 38.61 10.79
CA GLU A 628 -16.36 39.63 11.78
C GLU A 628 -15.70 40.83 11.11
N SER A 629 -16.20 42.03 11.41
CA SER A 629 -15.42 43.27 11.31
C SER A 629 -15.84 44.21 12.42
N GLY A 630 -14.86 44.53 13.25
CA GLY A 630 -15.00 45.42 14.36
C GLY A 630 -15.19 46.89 14.05
N THR A 631 -15.63 47.69 15.02
CA THR A 631 -15.13 49.03 15.28
C THR A 631 -15.49 49.48 16.70
N THR A 632 -14.49 49.75 17.44
CA THR A 632 -14.20 50.77 18.47
C THR A 632 -15.34 51.62 19.07
N GLY A 633 -15.30 51.75 20.41
CA GLY A 633 -15.79 52.95 21.09
C GLY A 633 -16.10 52.80 22.57
N ASN A 634 -15.12 53.10 23.44
CA ASN A 634 -15.09 53.75 24.74
C ASN A 634 -16.29 53.71 25.71
N ALA A 635 -16.06 53.24 26.92
CA ALA A 635 -15.96 53.94 28.18
C ALA A 635 -16.33 53.09 29.39
N LEU A 636 -15.43 53.00 30.34
CA LEU A 636 -15.55 52.60 31.75
C LEU A 636 -16.32 53.68 32.57
N PRO A 637 -16.62 53.55 33.91
CA PRO A 637 -16.48 52.37 34.81
C PRO A 637 -17.67 52.31 35.86
N GLY A 638 -17.63 51.22 36.69
CA GLY A 638 -18.31 51.40 37.96
C GLY A 638 -18.86 50.21 38.69
N GLN A 639 -18.06 49.68 39.61
CA GLN A 639 -18.39 49.15 40.93
C GLN A 639 -19.23 47.90 41.16
N SER A 640 -18.52 46.94 41.74
CA SER A 640 -19.06 45.92 42.67
C SER A 640 -19.69 46.59 43.94
N PRO A 641 -20.56 45.89 44.71
CA PRO A 641 -20.04 45.24 45.90
C PRO A 641 -20.73 43.92 46.30
N THR A 642 -19.90 43.05 46.81
CA THR A 642 -19.94 42.23 48.02
C THR A 642 -21.25 42.15 48.82
N SER A 643 -21.63 40.94 49.18
CA SER A 643 -21.68 40.45 50.57
C SER A 643 -22.60 39.27 50.77
N THR A 644 -22.02 38.24 51.29
CA THR A 644 -22.20 37.51 52.54
C THR A 644 -23.23 36.38 52.60
N LEU A 645 -22.68 35.24 52.93
CA LEU A 645 -23.29 34.10 53.65
C LEU A 645 -23.84 34.51 54.99
N PRO A 646 -24.76 33.73 55.63
CA PRO A 646 -24.43 32.55 56.43
C PRO A 646 -25.53 31.47 56.35
N GLY A 647 -25.26 30.16 56.51
CA GLY A 647 -24.87 29.42 57.67
C GLY A 647 -26.06 28.74 58.39
N GLY A 648 -25.97 27.40 58.57
CA GLY A 648 -26.83 26.66 59.51
C GLY A 648 -27.19 25.27 58.93
N GLN A 649 -26.45 24.24 59.20
CA GLN A 649 -26.42 23.20 60.23
C GLN A 649 -27.66 22.26 60.32
N ARG A 650 -27.34 20.96 60.15
CA ARG A 650 -27.71 19.76 60.91
C ARG A 650 -29.14 19.16 60.80
N HIS A 651 -29.23 17.88 60.55
CA HIS A 651 -29.38 16.64 61.33
C HIS A 651 -29.72 15.49 60.47
N VAL A 652 -28.97 14.39 60.42
CA VAL A 652 -28.89 13.14 61.21
C VAL A 652 -30.20 12.45 61.38
N SER A 653 -30.33 11.25 60.79
CA SER A 653 -30.82 10.00 61.40
C SER A 653 -31.18 9.02 60.26
N GLN A 654 -30.45 7.96 60.10
CA GLN A 654 -30.54 6.58 60.67
C GLN A 654 -31.58 5.68 60.02
N ASN A 655 -30.99 4.63 59.42
CA ASN A 655 -31.34 3.22 59.47
C ASN A 655 -32.82 2.78 59.34
N ILE A 656 -33.05 1.83 58.46
CA ILE A 656 -33.52 0.47 58.77
C ILE A 656 -33.42 -0.40 57.51
N GLU A 657 -32.54 -1.44 57.55
CA GLU A 657 -32.74 -2.71 56.86
C GLU A 657 -33.82 -3.49 57.60
N PRO A 658 -34.51 -4.47 56.95
CA PRO A 658 -34.11 -5.85 57.23
C PRO A 658 -34.15 -6.81 56.04
N SER A 659 -33.16 -7.66 56.07
CA SER A 659 -33.04 -8.95 55.41
C SER A 659 -34.21 -9.89 55.60
N ILE A 660 -34.59 -10.68 54.56
CA ILE A 660 -35.00 -12.06 54.72
C ILE A 660 -34.45 -12.87 53.54
N ALA A 661 -33.60 -13.82 53.89
CA ALA A 661 -33.19 -14.94 53.06
C ALA A 661 -34.25 -16.02 53.04
N ALA A 662 -34.43 -16.64 51.88
CA ALA A 662 -34.87 -18.05 51.83
C ALA A 662 -34.48 -18.67 50.49
N SER A 663 -33.51 -19.53 50.56
CA SER A 663 -33.19 -20.69 49.79
C SER A 663 -34.39 -21.40 49.13
N PHE A 664 -34.19 -21.89 47.86
CA PHE A 664 -34.53 -23.23 47.48
C PHE A 664 -33.81 -23.67 46.19
N ARG A 665 -32.97 -24.65 46.33
CA ARG A 665 -32.50 -25.80 45.58
C ARG A 665 -32.81 -25.91 44.06
N ARG A 666 -31.73 -26.20 43.31
CA ARG A 666 -31.71 -26.98 42.06
C ARG A 666 -32.21 -28.41 42.27
N PRO A 667 -32.69 -29.06 41.20
CA PRO A 667 -32.05 -30.32 40.83
C PRO A 667 -31.64 -30.39 39.35
N ASP A 668 -30.52 -31.08 39.19
CA ASP A 668 -29.99 -31.62 37.95
C ASP A 668 -30.95 -32.60 37.29
N THR A 669 -30.96 -32.65 35.96
CA THR A 669 -30.96 -33.90 35.20
C THR A 669 -30.49 -33.67 33.78
N ARG A 670 -29.70 -34.62 33.34
CA ARG A 670 -28.96 -34.78 32.09
C ARG A 670 -29.86 -35.30 30.93
N PRO A 671 -29.29 -35.47 29.73
CA PRO A 671 -29.90 -35.26 28.43
C PRO A 671 -30.28 -36.54 27.71
N ALA A 672 -31.10 -36.43 26.68
CA ALA A 672 -31.18 -37.32 25.51
C ALA A 672 -32.38 -36.93 24.60
N PRO A 673 -32.44 -37.42 23.36
CA PRO A 673 -31.48 -37.41 22.27
C PRO A 673 -32.05 -36.70 21.01
N ALA A 674 -31.19 -36.55 20.03
CA ALA A 674 -31.43 -36.07 18.68
C ALA A 674 -32.61 -36.77 17.98
N VAL A 675 -33.47 -35.96 17.35
CA VAL A 675 -34.36 -36.41 16.29
C VAL A 675 -34.05 -35.63 15.05
N SER A 676 -33.49 -36.33 14.10
CA SER A 676 -33.32 -35.93 12.71
C SER A 676 -34.72 -35.75 12.08
N ILE A 677 -34.94 -34.59 11.45
CA ILE A 677 -36.02 -34.43 10.49
C ILE A 677 -35.40 -34.14 9.14
N GLN A 678 -35.70 -35.07 8.23
CA GLN A 678 -35.39 -35.11 6.82
C GLN A 678 -36.07 -33.97 6.09
N GLU A 679 -35.34 -33.42 5.09
CA GLU A 679 -35.88 -32.65 3.98
C GLU A 679 -36.84 -33.56 3.15
N PRO A 680 -37.91 -33.03 2.56
CA PRO A 680 -38.53 -33.66 1.42
C PRO A 680 -38.19 -32.91 0.13
N GLU A 681 -37.88 -33.77 -0.81
CA GLU A 681 -37.50 -33.55 -2.20
C GLU A 681 -38.57 -32.79 -3.03
N GLU A 682 -38.06 -32.15 -4.06
CA GLU A 682 -38.76 -31.56 -5.16
C GLU A 682 -39.79 -32.50 -5.84
N GLU A 683 -40.95 -32.02 -6.08
CA GLU A 683 -41.77 -32.46 -7.24
C GLU A 683 -42.21 -31.28 -8.08
N THR A 684 -41.81 -31.40 -9.32
CA THR A 684 -42.17 -30.57 -10.46
C THR A 684 -43.62 -30.72 -10.88
N ALA A 685 -44.35 -29.63 -11.07
CA ALA A 685 -45.46 -29.59 -12.04
C ALA A 685 -45.76 -28.15 -12.49
N VAL A 686 -45.43 -27.91 -13.67
CA VAL A 686 -46.01 -27.22 -14.82
C VAL A 686 -47.38 -26.54 -14.59
N GLY A 687 -47.46 -25.25 -14.97
CA GLY A 687 -48.72 -24.57 -15.21
C GLY A 687 -48.60 -23.06 -15.13
N ALA A 688 -48.26 -22.45 -16.28
CA ALA A 688 -48.38 -21.00 -16.52
C ALA A 688 -49.85 -20.58 -16.46
N GLU A 689 -50.09 -19.44 -15.80
CA GLU A 689 -51.05 -18.45 -16.32
C GLU A 689 -50.77 -17.09 -15.67
N GLU A 690 -50.48 -16.14 -16.54
CA GLU A 690 -50.45 -14.72 -16.26
C GLU A 690 -51.82 -14.26 -15.78
N GLY A 691 -51.91 -13.87 -14.52
CA GLY A 691 -53.07 -13.19 -13.96
C GLY A 691 -52.83 -11.70 -13.90
N THR A 692 -53.44 -10.97 -14.77
CA THR A 692 -53.70 -9.53 -14.69
C THR A 692 -54.26 -9.13 -13.32
N PRO A 693 -53.99 -7.90 -12.81
CA PRO A 693 -54.51 -7.44 -11.52
C PRO A 693 -55.99 -7.42 -11.53
N GLY A 694 -56.54 -8.28 -10.67
CA GLY A 694 -57.94 -8.52 -10.53
C GLY A 694 -58.73 -7.30 -10.08
N LEU A 695 -59.74 -7.05 -10.82
CA LEU A 695 -60.85 -6.21 -10.49
C LEU A 695 -61.41 -6.59 -9.09
N ASP A 696 -61.78 -5.56 -8.37
CA ASP A 696 -62.57 -5.59 -7.15
C ASP A 696 -63.71 -6.63 -7.20
N ASP A 697 -63.71 -7.50 -6.16
CA ASP A 697 -64.80 -8.44 -5.92
C ASP A 697 -66.11 -7.67 -5.64
N PRO A 698 -67.15 -7.80 -6.42
CA PRO A 698 -68.36 -6.98 -6.28
C PRO A 698 -69.39 -7.48 -5.27
N SER A 699 -68.99 -8.35 -4.29
CA SER A 699 -69.90 -8.96 -3.32
C SER A 699 -70.07 -8.20 -2.00
N GLY A 700 -69.43 -7.05 -1.81
CA GLY A 700 -69.62 -6.15 -0.65
C GLY A 700 -70.81 -5.16 -0.93
N PRO A 701 -71.60 -4.75 0.03
CA PRO A 701 -72.60 -3.73 -0.15
C PRO A 701 -71.98 -2.43 -0.64
N ALA A 702 -72.41 -1.92 -1.76
CA ALA A 702 -71.88 -0.71 -2.41
C ALA A 702 -71.74 0.42 -1.40
N LEU A 703 -70.53 1.07 -1.35
CA LEU A 703 -70.31 2.23 -0.50
C LEU A 703 -71.27 3.33 -0.84
N THR A 704 -71.93 3.86 0.17
CA THR A 704 -72.73 5.07 -0.02
C THR A 704 -71.75 6.25 -0.27
N GLU A 705 -72.18 7.25 -1.05
CA GLU A 705 -71.41 8.42 -1.35
C GLU A 705 -70.80 9.12 -0.10
N ARG A 706 -71.64 9.13 0.96
CA ARG A 706 -71.24 9.62 2.29
C ARG A 706 -70.11 8.80 2.88
N GLU A 707 -70.22 7.46 2.89
CA GLU A 707 -69.19 6.57 3.44
C GLU A 707 -67.87 6.69 2.65
N ALA A 708 -67.92 6.86 1.32
CA ALA A 708 -66.76 7.13 0.50
C ALA A 708 -66.06 8.44 0.89
N LEU A 709 -66.81 9.52 1.14
CA LEU A 709 -66.28 10.80 1.62
C LEU A 709 -65.69 10.69 3.03
N GLU A 710 -66.36 10.02 3.93
CA GLU A 710 -65.87 9.80 5.31
C GLU A 710 -64.58 8.98 5.36
N THR A 711 -64.46 7.92 4.54
CA THR A 711 -63.27 7.09 4.41
C THR A 711 -62.09 7.88 3.83
N GLU A 712 -62.30 8.65 2.79
CA GLU A 712 -61.27 9.49 2.18
C GLU A 712 -60.81 10.62 3.13
N LEU A 713 -61.73 11.19 3.92
CA LEU A 713 -61.42 12.17 4.95
C LEU A 713 -60.47 11.58 6.02
N ILE A 714 -60.82 10.38 6.58
CA ILE A 714 -59.96 9.71 7.56
C ILE A 714 -58.57 9.39 6.96
N ARG A 715 -58.51 8.88 5.74
CA ARG A 715 -57.26 8.58 5.06
C ARG A 715 -56.33 9.81 4.97
N ARG A 716 -56.89 10.97 4.64
CA ARG A 716 -56.15 12.23 4.58
C ARG A 716 -55.72 12.71 5.97
N LEU A 717 -56.57 12.62 6.95
CA LEU A 717 -56.22 12.97 8.32
C LEU A 717 -55.09 12.09 8.85
N ILE A 718 -55.15 10.76 8.60
CA ILE A 718 -54.09 9.81 8.95
C ILE A 718 -52.80 10.18 8.23
N SER A 719 -52.81 10.42 6.92
CA SER A 719 -51.61 10.78 6.15
C SER A 719 -50.99 12.10 6.63
N ASN A 720 -51.83 13.10 6.92
CA ASN A 720 -51.32 14.37 7.42
C ASN A 720 -50.70 14.25 8.81
N TYR A 721 -51.39 13.58 9.75
CA TYR A 721 -50.85 13.39 11.10
C TYR A 721 -49.59 12.51 11.09
N PHE A 722 -49.60 11.43 10.31
CA PHE A 722 -48.41 10.58 10.14
C PHE A 722 -47.22 11.35 9.65
N ASN A 723 -47.41 12.29 8.71
CA ASN A 723 -46.34 13.12 8.20
C ASN A 723 -45.73 14.04 9.30
N ILE A 724 -46.58 14.59 10.16
CA ILE A 724 -46.11 15.39 11.32
C ILE A 724 -45.29 14.53 12.28
N VAL A 725 -45.73 13.33 12.58
CA VAL A 725 -45.00 12.38 13.41
C VAL A 725 -43.70 11.95 12.73
N ARG A 726 -43.74 11.63 11.43
CA ARG A 726 -42.58 11.25 10.64
C ARG A 726 -41.50 12.34 10.66
N GLU A 727 -41.86 13.62 10.49
CA GLU A 727 -40.94 14.74 10.58
C GLU A 727 -40.32 14.87 12.00
N THR A 728 -41.16 14.67 13.01
CA THR A 728 -40.69 14.67 14.41
C THR A 728 -39.70 13.54 14.69
N ILE A 729 -39.97 12.32 14.21
CA ILE A 729 -39.08 11.17 14.37
C ILE A 729 -37.79 11.35 13.55
N ALA A 730 -37.87 11.89 12.34
CA ALA A 730 -36.72 12.20 11.49
C ALA A 730 -35.73 13.18 12.16
N ASP A 731 -36.23 14.11 12.97
CA ASP A 731 -35.42 15.05 13.75
C ASP A 731 -34.93 14.47 15.08
N GLN A 732 -35.79 13.78 15.83
CA GLN A 732 -35.49 13.34 17.20
C GLN A 732 -34.58 12.10 17.27
N VAL A 733 -34.72 11.14 16.34
CA VAL A 733 -33.94 9.91 16.35
C VAL A 733 -32.44 10.19 16.14
N PRO A 734 -32.00 10.98 15.12
CA PRO A 734 -30.58 11.37 15.02
C PRO A 734 -30.04 12.06 16.25
N LYS A 735 -30.81 12.96 16.87
CA LYS A 735 -30.40 13.65 18.10
C LYS A 735 -30.23 12.69 19.28
N ALA A 736 -31.15 11.74 19.42
CA ALA A 736 -31.08 10.71 20.46
C ALA A 736 -29.85 9.81 20.27
N VAL A 737 -29.60 9.35 19.05
CA VAL A 737 -28.45 8.48 18.72
C VAL A 737 -27.14 9.25 18.94
N MET A 738 -27.06 10.50 18.48
CA MET A 738 -25.87 11.32 18.73
C MET A 738 -25.60 11.54 20.22
N HIS A 739 -26.63 11.80 21.01
CA HIS A 739 -26.46 12.06 22.44
C HIS A 739 -26.14 10.79 23.24
N LEU A 740 -26.93 9.72 23.05
CA LEU A 740 -26.89 8.53 23.92
C LEU A 740 -25.80 7.53 23.49
N LEU A 741 -25.50 7.44 22.21
CA LEU A 741 -24.51 6.51 21.68
C LEU A 741 -23.22 7.21 21.30
N VAL A 742 -23.25 8.17 20.37
CA VAL A 742 -22.01 8.74 19.78
C VAL A 742 -21.27 9.62 20.77
N ASN A 743 -21.92 10.69 21.28
CA ASN A 743 -21.25 11.64 22.17
C ASN A 743 -20.87 11.00 23.50
N HIS A 744 -21.74 10.19 24.07
CA HIS A 744 -21.44 9.46 25.29
C HIS A 744 -20.19 8.57 25.14
N SER A 745 -20.06 7.86 24.01
CA SER A 745 -18.90 7.03 23.75
C SER A 745 -17.62 7.86 23.60
N LYS A 746 -17.69 9.03 22.96
CA LYS A 746 -16.56 9.98 22.86
C LYS A 746 -16.10 10.48 24.23
N ASP A 747 -17.05 10.82 25.10
CA ASP A 747 -16.75 11.40 26.41
C ASP A 747 -16.16 10.37 27.40
N VAL A 748 -16.56 9.11 27.26
CA VAL A 748 -16.21 8.05 28.23
C VAL A 748 -15.05 7.17 27.77
N VAL A 749 -14.76 7.08 26.47
CA VAL A 749 -13.80 6.10 25.90
C VAL A 749 -12.44 6.15 26.59
N GLN A 750 -11.85 7.33 26.78
CA GLN A 750 -10.53 7.46 27.38
C GLN A 750 -10.52 6.98 28.83
N ASN A 751 -11.50 7.39 29.62
CA ASN A 751 -11.61 6.98 31.01
C ASN A 751 -11.84 5.48 31.15
N ARG A 752 -12.64 4.89 30.27
CA ARG A 752 -12.91 3.44 30.25
C ARG A 752 -11.65 2.65 29.94
N LEU A 753 -10.90 3.05 28.92
CA LEU A 753 -9.62 2.42 28.56
C LEU A 753 -8.62 2.47 29.72
N VAL A 754 -8.49 3.62 30.38
CA VAL A 754 -7.58 3.75 31.52
C VAL A 754 -8.03 2.89 32.69
N SER A 755 -9.31 2.90 33.05
CA SER A 755 -9.82 2.14 34.20
C SER A 755 -9.68 0.61 34.03
N GLU A 756 -9.78 0.09 32.81
CA GLU A 756 -9.73 -1.34 32.54
C GLU A 756 -8.33 -1.86 32.24
N LEU A 757 -7.55 -1.13 31.46
CA LEU A 757 -6.26 -1.61 30.94
C LEU A 757 -5.04 -1.03 31.67
N TYR A 758 -5.15 0.09 32.38
CA TYR A 758 -4.02 0.65 33.12
C TYR A 758 -3.83 -0.05 34.46
N ARG A 759 -3.32 -1.31 34.40
CA ARG A 759 -3.01 -2.13 35.57
C ARG A 759 -1.61 -2.72 35.39
N GLU A 760 -0.74 -2.57 36.39
CA GLU A 760 0.66 -2.98 36.34
C GLU A 760 0.85 -4.47 35.98
N ASN A 761 -0.03 -5.33 36.44
CA ASN A 761 0.00 -6.76 36.14
C ASN A 761 -0.27 -7.11 34.67
N LEU A 762 -0.90 -6.22 33.90
CA LEU A 762 -1.21 -6.42 32.49
C LEU A 762 -0.14 -5.84 31.55
N PHE A 763 0.77 -4.98 32.06
CA PHE A 763 1.71 -4.25 31.21
C PHE A 763 2.65 -5.16 30.40
N GLU A 764 3.12 -6.27 30.96
CA GLU A 764 3.99 -7.21 30.26
C GLU A 764 3.25 -7.98 29.16
N GLU A 765 2.00 -8.33 29.41
CA GLU A 765 1.16 -9.01 28.45
C GLU A 765 0.72 -8.09 27.31
N LEU A 766 0.28 -6.87 27.65
CA LEU A 766 -0.21 -5.90 26.69
C LEU A 766 0.87 -5.38 25.75
N LEU A 767 2.11 -5.19 26.27
CA LEU A 767 3.27 -4.73 25.50
C LEU A 767 4.07 -5.89 24.88
N TYR A 768 3.46 -7.06 24.73
CA TYR A 768 4.10 -8.13 23.96
C TYR A 768 4.21 -7.71 22.50
N GLU A 769 5.45 -7.52 22.05
CA GLU A 769 5.76 -7.15 20.68
C GLU A 769 5.61 -8.38 19.75
N ASP A 770 5.02 -8.19 18.58
CA ASP A 770 4.97 -9.24 17.56
C ASP A 770 6.38 -9.64 17.14
N ASP A 771 6.67 -10.95 17.12
CA ASP A 771 8.00 -11.47 16.84
C ASP A 771 8.48 -11.13 15.42
N ALA A 772 7.58 -11.06 14.44
CA ALA A 772 7.92 -10.69 13.07
C ALA A 772 8.31 -9.20 12.99
N VAL A 773 7.53 -8.33 13.61
CA VAL A 773 7.80 -6.88 13.66
C VAL A 773 9.10 -6.59 14.42
N ARG A 774 9.34 -7.31 15.53
CA ARG A 774 10.58 -7.20 16.29
C ARG A 774 11.81 -7.56 15.44
N GLN A 775 11.76 -8.67 14.70
CA GLN A 775 12.85 -9.10 13.82
C GLN A 775 13.13 -8.09 12.70
N GLU A 776 12.08 -7.57 12.07
CA GLU A 776 12.23 -6.55 11.02
C GLU A 776 12.80 -5.24 11.60
N ARG A 777 12.35 -4.80 12.77
CA ARG A 777 12.89 -3.62 13.46
C ARG A 777 14.38 -3.81 13.81
N GLU A 778 14.76 -4.93 14.43
CA GLU A 778 16.17 -5.25 14.76
C GLU A 778 17.05 -5.32 13.49
N LYS A 779 16.49 -5.81 12.38
CA LYS A 779 17.17 -5.82 11.10
C LYS A 779 17.36 -4.40 10.56
N CYS A 780 16.33 -3.55 10.62
CA CYS A 780 16.44 -2.13 10.24
C CYS A 780 17.44 -1.37 11.12
N GLU A 781 17.48 -1.63 12.43
CA GLU A 781 18.45 -1.02 13.33
C GLU A 781 19.90 -1.43 12.98
N LYS A 782 20.13 -2.72 12.73
CA LYS A 782 21.43 -3.21 12.29
C LYS A 782 21.85 -2.58 10.98
N LEU A 783 20.93 -2.50 10.02
CA LEU A 783 21.16 -1.84 8.73
C LEU A 783 21.50 -0.35 8.91
N LEU A 784 20.74 0.37 9.72
CA LEU A 784 20.95 1.79 9.96
C LEU A 784 22.31 2.05 10.61
N ASN A 785 22.69 1.24 11.59
CA ASN A 785 23.99 1.34 12.23
C ASN A 785 25.13 1.06 11.24
N THR A 786 24.98 0.04 10.38
CA THR A 786 25.94 -0.25 9.32
C THR A 786 26.06 0.91 8.32
N TYR A 787 24.96 1.54 7.92
CA TYR A 787 24.98 2.72 7.05
C TYR A 787 25.64 3.93 7.72
N ARG A 788 25.45 4.13 9.03
CA ARG A 788 26.11 5.19 9.79
C ARG A 788 27.62 4.96 9.87
N GLU A 789 28.07 3.74 10.12
CA GLU A 789 29.49 3.38 10.12
C GLU A 789 30.10 3.57 8.73
N ALA A 790 29.41 3.13 7.67
CA ALA A 790 29.84 3.35 6.30
C ALA A 790 29.93 4.85 5.95
N ALA A 791 28.97 5.66 6.38
CA ALA A 791 28.98 7.10 6.18
C ALA A 791 30.14 7.79 6.92
N LYS A 792 30.48 7.33 8.13
CA LYS A 792 31.61 7.80 8.92
C LYS A 792 32.93 7.49 8.21
N ILE A 793 33.11 6.25 7.76
CA ILE A 793 34.32 5.82 7.03
C ILE A 793 34.51 6.65 5.73
N ILE A 794 33.43 6.94 4.97
CA ILE A 794 33.50 7.80 3.78
C ILE A 794 33.79 9.25 4.16
N GLY A 795 33.28 9.71 5.32
CA GLY A 795 33.49 11.09 5.79
C GLY A 795 34.92 11.37 6.23
N GLU A 796 35.70 10.36 6.66
CA GLU A 796 37.08 10.49 7.06
C GLU A 796 38.02 10.73 5.86
N VAL A 797 37.57 10.47 4.63
CA VAL A 797 38.39 10.50 3.39
C VAL A 797 38.00 11.64 2.46
N LEU A 798 36.79 12.16 2.54
CA LEU A 798 36.29 13.32 1.78
C LEU A 798 36.49 14.63 2.54
#